data_0e542523658ba971c73b31108ecacacb
#
_entry.id   0e542523658ba971c73b31108ecacacb
#
_cell.length_a   1.000
_cell.length_b   1.000
_cell.length_c   1.000
_cell.angle_alpha   90.00
_cell.angle_beta   90.00
_cell.angle_gamma   90.00
#
_symmetry.space_group_name_H-M   'P 1'
#
loop_
_entity.id
_entity.type
_entity.pdbx_description
1 polymer ?
#
loop_
_entity_poly.entity_id
_entity_poly.type
_entity_poly.pdbx_seq_one_letter_code
_entity_poly.pdbx_strand_id
1 'polypeptide(L)'
;MVTLAERFRTQAARYPDHIALAEDGARHTYAELLADAEAFASGLARAGVRRGALVGIAGERSASFVTAVVGTVLAGAAYVPLNPAHPAARLGRVVAKADLRLVVRTGGGPGPDATAFPASARLVTSAELRSGGDGTATPVAPDDGVPAYVMFTSGSTGEPKGVVVGQAGVIRLVCGARYAALSAQDRIAHGAAPEFDAATLEIWGALLNGAALHIADTETMTRPALYGAFLRRERITFAWLTAPLFHRMTDHDPGMFADLRTLITGGDVVSPQHASRALEHCPGLTLCNGYGPTENTTFTTVHRITRPVPEPIPIGSAIEGTELSVRDDRGEPVPDGVEGELWVGGAGVARGYLNDPELTAARFRDGLFRTGDRVTRDAAGVLHFHGRADQQVKIAGNLVEPAEVTAALRTLPEVRRAHTVARRDAAGQARLTAYAVTDGTGPGPLRTALARLLPGYLRPAHLLVLDELPLGPAGKVDTARLPVPAEAAEETSDEDVPTLPRLWAAALGCRTSDLAPDSDFFDIGGDSLKLARLLDLIDRRMGRSLRFADAYAASTLHTMARRLETAPTAVPPVPVGTGPTGVAHPAQRGLYTLWQAEPASLAYNIPIRLDFDGPVDPERLRAALRTLIHRHDALRTRLHVDATGLRQEVLDDVAWECETVPPGDPAAELDGFIRPFDPAVPPLLRARLAGPRLYLDLHHLIADGVSVRVLVRQLLDLHEGGDPARPTVRWLDAAAWCAERAARDHGYWAARLDGMPGAGTFVTDRPRPPRPGDTGARERRDPVAASLLTRVARSHRTTPFVVLLAAYATTLARTGGLTDLVVGAPMHGRSHPDLADTVGMFVTTVPIPVRITPGMRLAELVAGLDAEHRRALDHQHFAFDELAAVPGARPGTRNPLFDAFLALQNMDIYAFAAGNLRARLELLPTGSPRFDLNLQAHDHPDRLVVDLEYAGDLYAPESATHLLDSVLAAVAELDTAPDGPVLRSPAVPDHADEADFDYGAVQ
;
A
#
# COMPACT_ATOMS: atom_id res chain seq x y z
N MET A 1 -36.26 17.69 5.82
CA MET A 1 -35.42 16.46 5.89
C MET A 1 -34.12 16.79 6.62
N VAL A 2 -33.50 15.84 7.32
CA VAL A 2 -32.19 16.02 7.96
C VAL A 2 -31.11 16.11 6.87
N THR A 3 -30.26 17.13 6.93
CA THR A 3 -29.20 17.38 5.94
C THR A 3 -27.93 16.55 6.21
N LEU A 4 -27.02 16.45 5.22
CA LEU A 4 -25.70 15.84 5.40
C LEU A 4 -24.90 16.54 6.51
N ALA A 5 -24.96 17.87 6.55
CA ALA A 5 -24.28 18.68 7.57
C ALA A 5 -24.76 18.37 8.99
N GLU A 6 -26.09 18.30 9.19
CA GLU A 6 -26.69 17.96 10.50
C GLU A 6 -26.32 16.54 10.93
N ARG A 7 -26.38 15.56 10.00
CA ARG A 7 -26.01 14.18 10.30
C ARG A 7 -24.54 14.05 10.66
N PHE A 8 -23.65 14.68 9.91
CA PHE A 8 -22.23 14.66 10.20
C PHE A 8 -21.94 15.27 11.59
N ARG A 9 -22.49 16.45 11.89
CA ARG A 9 -22.35 17.07 13.22
C ARG A 9 -22.89 16.16 14.34
N THR A 10 -23.99 15.46 14.08
CA THR A 10 -24.55 14.50 15.06
C THR A 10 -23.58 13.35 15.32
N GLN A 11 -22.92 12.83 14.30
CA GLN A 11 -21.92 11.77 14.49
C GLN A 11 -20.65 12.30 15.18
N ALA A 12 -20.18 13.49 14.79
CA ALA A 12 -19.01 14.11 15.43
C ALA A 12 -19.26 14.42 16.93
N ALA A 13 -20.47 14.85 17.27
CA ALA A 13 -20.84 15.03 18.67
C ALA A 13 -21.00 13.72 19.45
N ARG A 14 -21.45 12.65 18.77
CA ARG A 14 -21.64 11.32 19.39
C ARG A 14 -20.31 10.56 19.59
N TYR A 15 -19.34 10.74 18.69
CA TYR A 15 -18.09 10.01 18.63
C TYR A 15 -16.87 10.94 18.44
N PRO A 16 -16.69 11.98 19.29
CA PRO A 16 -15.69 13.03 19.06
C PRO A 16 -14.25 12.46 18.94
N ASP A 17 -13.92 11.46 19.75
CA ASP A 17 -12.58 10.86 19.83
C ASP A 17 -12.38 9.67 18.89
N HIS A 18 -13.43 9.20 18.18
CA HIS A 18 -13.27 8.17 17.18
C HIS A 18 -12.46 8.69 15.99
N ILE A 19 -11.68 7.82 15.37
CA ILE A 19 -10.97 8.13 14.14
C ILE A 19 -12.01 8.32 13.02
N ALA A 20 -12.02 9.48 12.39
CA ALA A 20 -12.82 9.79 11.21
C ALA A 20 -12.04 9.50 9.92
N LEU A 21 -10.74 9.91 9.86
CA LEU A 21 -9.88 9.73 8.71
C LEU A 21 -8.55 9.10 9.12
N ALA A 22 -8.06 8.17 8.30
CA ALA A 22 -6.73 7.60 8.40
C ALA A 22 -6.04 7.63 7.04
N GLU A 23 -4.86 8.24 6.96
CA GLU A 23 -4.06 8.38 5.74
C GLU A 23 -2.60 8.20 6.09
N ASP A 24 -1.93 7.21 5.51
CA ASP A 24 -0.48 6.94 5.69
C ASP A 24 0.00 6.99 7.14
N GLY A 25 -0.76 6.43 8.06
CA GLY A 25 -0.47 6.44 9.50
C GLY A 25 -0.90 7.70 10.25
N ALA A 26 -1.22 8.81 9.58
CA ALA A 26 -1.88 9.95 10.19
C ALA A 26 -3.35 9.62 10.48
N ARG A 27 -3.85 10.05 11.63
CA ARG A 27 -5.23 9.82 12.06
C ARG A 27 -5.85 11.12 12.51
N HIS A 28 -7.07 11.37 12.06
CA HIS A 28 -7.86 12.53 12.46
C HIS A 28 -9.15 12.04 13.14
N THR A 29 -9.43 12.56 14.31
CA THR A 29 -10.68 12.28 15.03
C THR A 29 -11.85 13.00 14.37
N TYR A 30 -13.08 12.62 14.74
CA TYR A 30 -14.28 13.33 14.32
C TYR A 30 -14.32 14.77 14.80
N ALA A 31 -13.82 15.05 16.01
CA ALA A 31 -13.72 16.41 16.55
C ALA A 31 -12.74 17.26 15.74
N GLU A 32 -11.56 16.74 15.41
CA GLU A 32 -10.56 17.44 14.59
C GLU A 32 -11.07 17.68 13.17
N LEU A 33 -11.66 16.66 12.53
CA LEU A 33 -12.24 16.81 11.20
C LEU A 33 -13.35 17.86 11.17
N LEU A 34 -14.24 17.90 12.19
CA LEU A 34 -15.28 18.90 12.29
C LEU A 34 -14.70 20.31 12.42
N ALA A 35 -13.71 20.50 13.29
CA ALA A 35 -13.06 21.80 13.48
C ALA A 35 -12.38 22.28 12.19
N ASP A 36 -11.65 21.41 11.50
CA ASP A 36 -10.98 21.71 10.23
C ASP A 36 -11.99 22.03 9.12
N ALA A 37 -13.09 21.28 9.04
CA ALA A 37 -14.14 21.49 8.05
C ALA A 37 -14.94 22.78 8.32
N GLU A 38 -15.14 23.16 9.58
CA GLU A 38 -15.78 24.44 9.96
C GLU A 38 -14.87 25.64 9.68
N ALA A 39 -13.56 25.51 9.93
CA ALA A 39 -12.57 26.51 9.52
C ALA A 39 -12.55 26.69 7.99
N PHE A 40 -12.60 25.59 7.25
CA PHE A 40 -12.71 25.61 5.78
C PHE A 40 -14.02 26.27 5.31
N ALA A 41 -15.18 25.93 5.90
CA ALA A 41 -16.47 26.52 5.58
C ALA A 41 -16.48 28.04 5.83
N SER A 42 -15.89 28.50 6.94
CA SER A 42 -15.68 29.91 7.25
C SER A 42 -14.83 30.61 6.19
N GLY A 43 -13.77 29.93 5.70
CA GLY A 43 -12.94 30.41 4.60
C GLY A 43 -13.72 30.56 3.29
N LEU A 44 -14.58 29.61 2.95
CA LEU A 44 -15.47 29.70 1.79
C LEU A 44 -16.44 30.90 1.89
N ALA A 45 -17.01 31.13 3.06
CA ALA A 45 -17.90 32.29 3.29
C ALA A 45 -17.15 33.62 3.09
N ARG A 46 -15.89 33.75 3.60
CA ARG A 46 -15.04 34.91 3.33
C ARG A 46 -14.66 35.06 1.85
N ALA A 47 -14.51 33.94 1.14
CA ALA A 47 -14.25 33.94 -0.31
C ALA A 47 -15.50 34.32 -1.13
N GLY A 48 -16.63 34.57 -0.51
CA GLY A 48 -17.90 34.98 -1.13
C GLY A 48 -18.78 33.83 -1.62
N VAL A 49 -18.49 32.60 -1.21
CA VAL A 49 -19.36 31.45 -1.53
C VAL A 49 -20.70 31.59 -0.81
N ARG A 50 -21.78 31.58 -1.59
CA ARG A 50 -23.14 31.67 -1.10
C ARG A 50 -23.78 30.29 -1.06
N ARG A 51 -24.86 30.17 -0.30
CA ARG A 51 -25.69 28.97 -0.25
C ARG A 51 -26.10 28.51 -1.65
N GLY A 52 -25.96 27.22 -1.91
CA GLY A 52 -26.25 26.57 -3.18
C GLY A 52 -25.24 26.82 -4.28
N ALA A 53 -24.17 27.57 -4.01
CA ALA A 53 -23.08 27.75 -4.97
C ALA A 53 -22.33 26.41 -5.23
N LEU A 54 -21.79 26.28 -6.43
CA LEU A 54 -20.91 25.17 -6.76
C LEU A 54 -19.44 25.55 -6.47
N VAL A 55 -18.72 24.67 -5.81
CA VAL A 55 -17.30 24.82 -5.46
C VAL A 55 -16.52 23.67 -6.08
N GLY A 56 -15.56 23.98 -6.96
CA GLY A 56 -14.65 22.99 -7.51
C GLY A 56 -13.64 22.54 -6.45
N ILE A 57 -13.47 21.23 -6.25
CA ILE A 57 -12.43 20.66 -5.38
C ILE A 57 -11.48 19.87 -6.25
N ALA A 58 -10.27 20.41 -6.46
CA ALA A 58 -9.24 19.82 -7.30
C ALA A 58 -8.18 19.11 -6.44
N GLY A 59 -8.12 17.79 -6.52
CA GLY A 59 -7.15 17.00 -5.76
C GLY A 59 -7.33 15.50 -5.92
N GLU A 60 -6.32 14.76 -5.50
CA GLU A 60 -6.38 13.32 -5.34
C GLU A 60 -7.03 12.94 -4.00
N ARG A 61 -7.29 11.64 -3.80
CA ARG A 61 -7.75 11.10 -2.52
C ARG A 61 -6.78 11.50 -1.41
N SER A 62 -7.30 12.21 -0.40
CA SER A 62 -6.52 12.64 0.76
C SER A 62 -7.44 13.12 1.88
N ALA A 63 -6.95 13.17 3.10
CA ALA A 63 -7.67 13.77 4.22
C ALA A 63 -8.04 15.23 3.93
N SER A 64 -7.17 15.98 3.26
CA SER A 64 -7.44 17.36 2.85
C SER A 64 -8.58 17.46 1.83
N PHE A 65 -8.70 16.49 0.90
CA PHE A 65 -9.82 16.41 -0.03
C PHE A 65 -11.14 16.16 0.71
N VAL A 66 -11.17 15.17 1.61
CA VAL A 66 -12.36 14.85 2.41
C VAL A 66 -12.77 16.01 3.30
N THR A 67 -11.80 16.69 3.95
CA THR A 67 -12.07 17.91 4.75
C THR A 67 -12.71 19.00 3.89
N ALA A 68 -12.22 19.21 2.66
CA ALA A 68 -12.80 20.20 1.75
C ALA A 68 -14.23 19.82 1.28
N VAL A 69 -14.50 18.52 1.04
CA VAL A 69 -15.86 18.01 0.75
C VAL A 69 -16.82 18.30 1.91
N VAL A 70 -16.44 17.91 3.13
CA VAL A 70 -17.25 18.12 4.34
C VAL A 70 -17.46 19.63 4.58
N GLY A 71 -16.39 20.43 4.53
CA GLY A 71 -16.45 21.87 4.74
C GLY A 71 -17.31 22.59 3.70
N THR A 72 -17.31 22.14 2.44
CA THR A 72 -18.21 22.68 1.40
C THR A 72 -19.67 22.42 1.73
N VAL A 73 -20.01 21.21 2.19
CA VAL A 73 -21.36 20.86 2.63
C VAL A 73 -21.76 21.65 3.88
N LEU A 74 -20.84 21.83 4.84
CA LEU A 74 -21.08 22.66 6.04
C LEU A 74 -21.29 24.14 5.71
N ALA A 75 -20.70 24.64 4.62
CA ALA A 75 -20.94 25.99 4.11
C ALA A 75 -22.28 26.15 3.38
N GLY A 76 -23.09 25.09 3.26
CA GLY A 76 -24.34 25.12 2.50
C GLY A 76 -24.13 25.23 0.98
N ALA A 77 -23.00 24.75 0.46
CA ALA A 77 -22.63 24.71 -0.95
C ALA A 77 -22.58 23.26 -1.45
N ALA A 78 -22.48 23.07 -2.77
CA ALA A 78 -22.31 21.76 -3.38
C ALA A 78 -20.91 21.64 -4.00
N TYR A 79 -20.27 20.49 -3.83
CA TYR A 79 -18.94 20.27 -4.38
C TYR A 79 -18.97 19.70 -5.80
N VAL A 80 -17.95 20.05 -6.58
CA VAL A 80 -17.66 19.51 -7.90
C VAL A 80 -16.25 18.93 -7.85
N PRO A 81 -16.08 17.60 -7.81
CA PRO A 81 -14.76 17.00 -7.77
C PRO A 81 -14.07 17.15 -9.13
N LEU A 82 -12.80 17.55 -9.10
CA LEU A 82 -11.95 17.75 -10.25
C LEU A 82 -10.67 16.94 -10.09
N ASN A 83 -10.44 15.98 -10.99
CA ASN A 83 -9.22 15.20 -10.97
C ASN A 83 -8.09 15.95 -11.69
N PRO A 84 -7.00 16.34 -10.98
CA PRO A 84 -5.90 17.09 -11.58
C PRO A 84 -5.12 16.30 -12.67
N ALA A 85 -5.25 14.98 -12.71
CA ALA A 85 -4.66 14.14 -13.75
C ALA A 85 -5.42 14.20 -15.10
N HIS A 86 -6.62 14.80 -15.13
CA HIS A 86 -7.34 14.99 -16.39
C HIS A 86 -6.72 16.09 -17.25
N PRO A 87 -6.84 15.98 -18.59
CA PRO A 87 -6.36 17.02 -19.50
C PRO A 87 -6.94 18.40 -19.19
N ALA A 88 -6.09 19.43 -19.27
CA ALA A 88 -6.48 20.83 -19.02
C ALA A 88 -7.72 21.26 -19.83
N ALA A 89 -7.81 20.85 -21.10
CA ALA A 89 -8.96 21.10 -21.96
C ALA A 89 -10.27 20.52 -21.40
N ARG A 90 -10.23 19.32 -20.75
CA ARG A 90 -11.40 18.73 -20.12
C ARG A 90 -11.76 19.46 -18.83
N LEU A 91 -10.76 19.76 -17.99
CA LEU A 91 -10.99 20.53 -16.76
C LEU A 91 -11.61 21.90 -17.07
N GLY A 92 -11.08 22.61 -18.07
CA GLY A 92 -11.62 23.88 -18.52
C GLY A 92 -13.08 23.79 -18.97
N ARG A 93 -13.46 22.73 -19.71
CA ARG A 93 -14.86 22.49 -20.12
C ARG A 93 -15.78 22.23 -18.92
N VAL A 94 -15.33 21.41 -17.97
CA VAL A 94 -16.10 21.12 -16.74
C VAL A 94 -16.32 22.40 -15.92
N VAL A 95 -15.25 23.19 -15.70
CA VAL A 95 -15.31 24.44 -14.94
C VAL A 95 -16.23 25.48 -15.62
N ALA A 96 -16.14 25.59 -16.93
CA ALA A 96 -17.00 26.48 -17.72
C ALA A 96 -18.48 26.04 -17.68
N LYS A 97 -18.77 24.73 -17.88
CA LYS A 97 -20.14 24.19 -17.87
C LYS A 97 -20.78 24.29 -16.49
N ALA A 98 -20.00 24.13 -15.42
CA ALA A 98 -20.45 24.28 -14.06
C ALA A 98 -20.47 25.74 -13.56
N ASP A 99 -20.04 26.72 -14.35
CA ASP A 99 -19.85 28.12 -13.98
C ASP A 99 -19.14 28.28 -12.64
N LEU A 100 -18.06 27.51 -12.43
CA LEU A 100 -17.32 27.53 -11.17
C LEU A 100 -16.59 28.88 -11.04
N ARG A 101 -16.90 29.61 -9.96
CA ARG A 101 -16.21 30.86 -9.61
C ARG A 101 -15.04 30.64 -8.68
N LEU A 102 -15.02 29.51 -7.98
CA LEU A 102 -13.98 29.12 -7.04
C LEU A 102 -13.61 27.66 -7.26
N VAL A 103 -12.30 27.42 -7.39
CA VAL A 103 -11.71 26.08 -7.39
C VAL A 103 -10.72 26.00 -6.24
N VAL A 104 -10.88 25.02 -5.37
CA VAL A 104 -10.01 24.79 -4.23
C VAL A 104 -9.05 23.64 -4.53
N ARG A 105 -7.77 23.88 -4.46
CA ARG A 105 -6.74 22.86 -4.57
C ARG A 105 -6.47 22.23 -3.22
N THR A 106 -6.55 20.90 -3.15
CA THR A 106 -6.23 20.10 -1.96
C THR A 106 -4.94 19.30 -2.18
N GLY A 107 -4.16 19.06 -1.11
CA GLY A 107 -2.89 18.34 -1.15
C GLY A 107 -1.68 19.21 -1.56
N GLY A 108 -0.47 18.64 -1.39
CA GLY A 108 0.82 19.31 -1.66
C GLY A 108 1.47 18.97 -3.00
N GLY A 109 0.82 18.18 -3.87
CA GLY A 109 1.32 17.79 -5.19
C GLY A 109 1.21 18.92 -6.23
N PRO A 110 1.82 18.73 -7.45
CA PRO A 110 1.60 19.63 -8.57
C PRO A 110 0.10 19.63 -8.91
N GLY A 111 -0.57 20.72 -8.56
CA GLY A 111 -1.99 20.93 -8.94
C GLY A 111 -2.12 21.26 -10.43
N PRO A 112 -3.36 21.26 -10.96
CA PRO A 112 -3.60 21.72 -12.32
C PRO A 112 -3.06 23.13 -12.45
N ASP A 113 -2.38 23.39 -13.57
CA ASP A 113 -1.89 24.73 -13.92
C ASP A 113 -3.08 25.71 -13.92
N ALA A 114 -2.87 26.89 -13.36
CA ALA A 114 -3.89 27.95 -13.36
C ALA A 114 -4.39 28.28 -14.78
N THR A 115 -3.57 28.03 -15.80
CA THR A 115 -3.94 28.16 -17.22
C THR A 115 -4.97 27.12 -17.71
N ALA A 116 -5.18 26.04 -16.95
CA ALA A 116 -6.22 25.05 -17.25
C ALA A 116 -7.64 25.57 -16.98
N PHE A 117 -7.78 26.68 -16.28
CA PHE A 117 -9.07 27.22 -15.86
C PHE A 117 -9.37 28.55 -16.53
N PRO A 118 -10.64 28.85 -16.84
CA PRO A 118 -11.03 30.16 -17.35
C PRO A 118 -10.68 31.25 -16.33
N ALA A 119 -10.35 32.46 -16.79
CA ALA A 119 -9.96 33.60 -15.97
C ALA A 119 -11.06 34.02 -14.95
N SER A 120 -12.30 33.58 -15.14
CA SER A 120 -13.42 33.79 -14.21
C SER A 120 -13.36 32.92 -12.96
N ALA A 121 -12.59 31.82 -12.97
CA ALA A 121 -12.47 30.90 -11.85
C ALA A 121 -11.23 31.25 -11.00
N ARG A 122 -11.45 31.61 -9.74
CA ARG A 122 -10.39 31.86 -8.78
C ARG A 122 -9.86 30.53 -8.24
N LEU A 123 -8.56 30.31 -8.36
CA LEU A 123 -7.88 29.15 -7.75
C LEU A 123 -7.30 29.54 -6.38
N VAL A 124 -7.62 28.76 -5.34
CA VAL A 124 -7.12 28.92 -3.97
C VAL A 124 -6.69 27.56 -3.42
N THR A 125 -5.85 27.55 -2.39
CA THR A 125 -5.50 26.32 -1.67
C THR A 125 -6.41 26.10 -0.46
N SER A 126 -6.58 24.85 -0.04
CA SER A 126 -7.32 24.52 1.17
C SER A 126 -6.68 25.11 2.43
N ALA A 127 -5.34 25.28 2.44
CA ALA A 127 -4.60 25.93 3.52
C ALA A 127 -4.93 27.43 3.63
N GLU A 128 -4.96 28.16 2.50
CA GLU A 128 -5.33 29.59 2.47
C GLU A 128 -6.73 29.84 3.02
N LEU A 129 -7.68 28.93 2.72
CA LEU A 129 -9.05 29.07 3.27
C LEU A 129 -9.11 28.82 4.78
N ARG A 130 -8.27 27.93 5.33
CA ARG A 130 -8.23 27.63 6.76
C ARG A 130 -7.47 28.66 7.59
N SER A 131 -6.40 29.25 7.04
CA SER A 131 -5.47 30.13 7.79
C SER A 131 -5.96 31.55 8.05
N GLY A 132 -7.09 32.00 7.52
CA GLY A 132 -7.52 33.40 7.53
C GLY A 132 -8.64 33.74 8.52
N GLY A 133 -8.93 32.99 9.61
CA GLY A 133 -10.15 33.24 10.37
C GLY A 133 -10.12 33.04 11.86
N ASP A 134 -10.73 34.01 12.53
CA ASP A 134 -11.11 34.04 13.94
C ASP A 134 -12.41 33.27 14.29
N GLY A 135 -12.86 32.41 13.40
CA GLY A 135 -14.02 31.51 13.62
C GLY A 135 -15.40 32.20 13.60
N THR A 136 -15.51 33.47 13.21
CA THR A 136 -16.75 34.26 13.37
C THR A 136 -17.72 34.25 12.16
N ALA A 137 -17.37 33.57 11.05
CA ALA A 137 -18.32 33.44 9.94
C ALA A 137 -19.45 32.46 10.31
N THR A 138 -20.65 32.96 10.50
CA THR A 138 -21.82 32.15 10.84
C THR A 138 -22.10 31.14 9.74
N PRO A 139 -22.12 29.83 10.03
CA PRO A 139 -22.50 28.80 9.06
C PRO A 139 -23.90 29.07 8.52
N VAL A 140 -24.07 28.97 7.23
CA VAL A 140 -25.40 29.08 6.61
C VAL A 140 -26.27 27.93 7.10
N ALA A 141 -27.52 28.19 7.46
CA ALA A 141 -28.46 27.18 7.92
C ALA A 141 -28.58 26.04 6.89
N PRO A 142 -28.51 24.76 7.31
CA PRO A 142 -28.64 23.63 6.42
C PRO A 142 -30.00 23.64 5.70
N ASP A 143 -30.02 23.30 4.42
CA ASP A 143 -31.23 23.20 3.61
C ASP A 143 -31.13 21.99 2.69
N ASP A 144 -32.14 21.13 2.72
CA ASP A 144 -32.28 19.99 1.84
C ASP A 144 -32.51 20.37 0.36
N GLY A 145 -32.86 21.62 0.09
CA GLY A 145 -32.95 22.21 -1.23
C GLY A 145 -31.58 22.39 -1.95
N VAL A 146 -30.46 22.33 -1.24
CA VAL A 146 -29.12 22.43 -1.84
C VAL A 146 -28.66 21.06 -2.34
N PRO A 147 -28.06 20.94 -3.57
CA PRO A 147 -27.42 19.69 -4.00
C PRO A 147 -26.30 19.28 -3.04
N ALA A 148 -26.02 17.97 -2.99
CA ALA A 148 -24.83 17.48 -2.32
C ALA A 148 -23.59 17.76 -3.20
N TYR A 149 -23.70 17.37 -4.47
CA TYR A 149 -22.59 17.50 -5.43
C TYR A 149 -23.08 17.52 -6.88
N VAL A 150 -22.16 17.86 -7.80
CA VAL A 150 -22.31 17.65 -9.23
C VAL A 150 -21.13 16.83 -9.71
N MET A 151 -21.38 15.63 -10.25
CA MET A 151 -20.37 14.78 -10.87
C MET A 151 -20.52 14.77 -12.39
N PHE A 152 -19.37 14.84 -13.09
CA PHE A 152 -19.36 14.90 -14.55
C PHE A 152 -19.06 13.52 -15.14
N THR A 153 -19.99 13.05 -15.96
CA THR A 153 -19.88 11.80 -16.72
C THR A 153 -19.76 12.07 -18.21
N SER A 154 -19.42 11.03 -19.00
CA SER A 154 -19.37 11.14 -20.47
C SER A 154 -20.75 11.42 -21.07
N GLY A 155 -20.80 12.26 -22.11
CA GLY A 155 -22.04 12.65 -22.78
C GLY A 155 -22.13 12.22 -24.22
N SER A 156 -23.36 11.88 -24.68
CA SER A 156 -23.65 11.43 -26.05
C SER A 156 -23.38 12.48 -27.12
N THR A 157 -23.34 13.76 -26.76
CA THR A 157 -23.02 14.88 -27.66
C THR A 157 -21.52 15.16 -27.78
N GLY A 158 -20.68 14.43 -27.03
CA GLY A 158 -19.25 14.68 -26.95
C GLY A 158 -18.83 15.68 -25.86
N GLU A 159 -19.81 16.32 -25.19
CA GLU A 159 -19.56 17.21 -24.06
C GLU A 159 -19.87 16.49 -22.72
N PRO A 160 -19.07 16.71 -21.66
CA PRO A 160 -19.33 16.14 -20.34
C PRO A 160 -20.70 16.60 -19.80
N LYS A 161 -21.49 15.69 -19.23
CA LYS A 161 -22.76 16.01 -18.60
C LYS A 161 -22.58 16.00 -17.06
N GLY A 162 -23.01 17.06 -16.40
CA GLY A 162 -22.95 17.19 -14.93
C GLY A 162 -24.22 16.66 -14.28
N VAL A 163 -24.16 15.60 -13.54
CA VAL A 163 -25.28 15.00 -12.80
C VAL A 163 -25.45 15.71 -11.46
N VAL A 164 -26.62 16.34 -11.22
CA VAL A 164 -26.90 17.10 -9.99
C VAL A 164 -27.55 16.18 -8.96
N VAL A 165 -26.79 15.79 -7.94
CA VAL A 165 -27.27 14.85 -6.92
C VAL A 165 -27.74 15.56 -5.66
N GLY A 166 -28.93 15.16 -5.18
CA GLY A 166 -29.52 15.70 -3.96
C GLY A 166 -28.99 15.04 -2.68
N GLN A 167 -29.00 15.74 -1.56
CA GLN A 167 -28.57 15.20 -0.25
C GLN A 167 -29.38 13.97 0.18
N ALA A 168 -30.68 13.92 -0.16
CA ALA A 168 -31.54 12.75 0.12
C ALA A 168 -31.01 11.45 -0.52
N GLY A 169 -30.46 11.56 -1.74
CA GLY A 169 -29.85 10.41 -2.43
C GLY A 169 -28.66 9.84 -1.68
N VAL A 170 -27.76 10.72 -1.20
CA VAL A 170 -26.60 10.31 -0.39
C VAL A 170 -27.02 9.68 0.93
N ILE A 171 -27.99 10.29 1.62
CA ILE A 171 -28.51 9.75 2.89
C ILE A 171 -29.14 8.37 2.68
N ARG A 172 -29.94 8.20 1.61
CA ARG A 172 -30.53 6.92 1.23
C ARG A 172 -29.45 5.86 0.98
N LEU A 173 -28.37 6.25 0.30
CA LEU A 173 -27.28 5.32 -0.05
C LEU A 173 -26.61 4.72 1.18
N VAL A 174 -26.38 5.51 2.24
CA VAL A 174 -25.47 5.10 3.32
C VAL A 174 -26.11 4.98 4.70
N CYS A 175 -27.26 5.61 4.95
CA CYS A 175 -27.89 5.61 6.27
C CYS A 175 -28.96 4.53 6.38
N GLY A 176 -28.80 3.57 7.28
CA GLY A 176 -29.73 2.45 7.45
C GLY A 176 -29.72 1.45 6.30
N ALA A 177 -28.70 1.47 5.47
CA ALA A 177 -28.53 0.61 4.31
C ALA A 177 -28.33 -0.85 4.75
N ARG A 178 -29.33 -1.71 4.55
CA ARG A 178 -29.28 -3.13 4.97
C ARG A 178 -28.24 -3.92 4.20
N TYR A 179 -27.97 -3.56 2.94
CA TYR A 179 -26.99 -4.23 2.09
C TYR A 179 -25.55 -4.08 2.60
N ALA A 180 -25.25 -3.02 3.36
CA ALA A 180 -23.91 -2.73 3.88
C ALA A 180 -23.83 -2.83 5.41
N ALA A 181 -24.95 -2.57 6.13
CA ALA A 181 -25.08 -2.58 7.60
C ALA A 181 -23.92 -1.84 8.30
N LEU A 182 -23.62 -0.61 7.82
CA LEU A 182 -22.50 0.20 8.32
C LEU A 182 -22.71 0.68 9.76
N SER A 183 -21.65 0.72 10.54
CA SER A 183 -21.65 1.05 11.96
C SER A 183 -20.38 1.80 12.37
N ALA A 184 -20.34 2.34 13.59
CA ALA A 184 -19.20 3.06 14.13
C ALA A 184 -17.95 2.18 14.36
N GLN A 185 -18.06 0.85 14.30
CA GLN A 185 -16.94 -0.06 14.39
C GLN A 185 -16.29 -0.35 13.04
N ASP A 186 -16.91 0.08 11.93
CA ASP A 186 -16.41 -0.22 10.62
C ASP A 186 -15.20 0.64 10.26
N ARG A 187 -14.34 0.05 9.45
CA ARG A 187 -13.18 0.66 8.81
C ARG A 187 -13.35 0.52 7.31
N ILE A 188 -13.60 1.65 6.65
CA ILE A 188 -13.98 1.71 5.24
C ILE A 188 -12.78 2.10 4.41
N ALA A 189 -12.44 1.29 3.41
CA ALA A 189 -11.41 1.65 2.43
C ALA A 189 -11.92 2.76 1.51
N HIS A 190 -11.11 3.83 1.32
CA HIS A 190 -11.35 4.86 0.32
C HIS A 190 -10.39 4.65 -0.85
N GLY A 191 -10.87 3.96 -1.88
CA GLY A 191 -10.14 3.57 -3.07
C GLY A 191 -10.71 4.13 -4.37
N ALA A 192 -11.96 4.55 -4.39
CA ALA A 192 -12.60 5.14 -5.56
C ALA A 192 -12.00 6.51 -5.88
N ALA A 193 -11.84 6.81 -7.18
CA ALA A 193 -11.40 8.14 -7.59
C ALA A 193 -12.45 9.20 -7.21
N PRO A 194 -12.04 10.40 -6.75
CA PRO A 194 -12.95 11.40 -6.18
C PRO A 194 -14.07 11.87 -7.12
N GLU A 195 -13.83 11.82 -8.44
CA GLU A 195 -14.79 12.21 -9.46
C GLU A 195 -15.83 11.14 -9.80
N PHE A 196 -15.73 9.94 -9.17
CA PHE A 196 -16.72 8.87 -9.33
C PHE A 196 -17.64 8.77 -8.11
N ASP A 197 -18.89 8.46 -8.36
CA ASP A 197 -19.92 8.42 -7.35
C ASP A 197 -19.77 7.28 -6.31
N ALA A 198 -18.94 6.27 -6.60
CA ALA A 198 -18.51 5.28 -5.62
C ALA A 198 -17.77 5.93 -4.43
N ALA A 199 -17.04 7.05 -4.65
CA ALA A 199 -16.42 7.80 -3.56
C ALA A 199 -17.48 8.36 -2.58
N THR A 200 -18.71 8.61 -3.05
CA THR A 200 -19.83 9.02 -2.20
C THR A 200 -20.19 7.96 -1.16
N LEU A 201 -20.26 6.69 -1.60
CA LEU A 201 -20.49 5.55 -0.70
C LEU A 201 -19.38 5.47 0.37
N GLU A 202 -18.13 5.59 -0.03
CA GLU A 202 -16.99 5.43 0.87
C GLU A 202 -16.91 6.57 1.88
N ILE A 203 -16.91 7.83 1.41
CA ILE A 203 -16.76 9.02 2.25
C ILE A 203 -17.97 9.17 3.19
N TRP A 204 -19.18 9.24 2.65
CA TRP A 204 -20.37 9.47 3.45
C TRP A 204 -20.83 8.21 4.19
N GLY A 205 -20.50 7.02 3.67
CA GLY A 205 -20.69 5.74 4.36
C GLY A 205 -19.91 5.68 5.67
N ALA A 206 -18.68 6.17 5.69
CA ALA A 206 -17.92 6.31 6.93
C ALA A 206 -18.49 7.41 7.82
N LEU A 207 -18.51 8.64 7.32
CA LEU A 207 -18.72 9.82 8.13
C LEU A 207 -20.14 9.97 8.71
N LEU A 208 -21.17 9.41 8.03
CA LEU A 208 -22.57 9.49 8.53
C LEU A 208 -22.96 8.31 9.43
N ASN A 209 -22.06 7.33 9.63
CA ASN A 209 -22.28 6.17 10.49
C ASN A 209 -21.29 6.08 11.67
N GLY A 210 -20.41 7.06 11.85
CA GLY A 210 -19.41 7.09 12.93
C GLY A 210 -18.21 6.18 12.69
N ALA A 211 -18.05 5.64 11.47
CA ALA A 211 -16.98 4.75 11.05
C ALA A 211 -15.70 5.50 10.66
N ALA A 212 -14.58 4.80 10.57
CA ALA A 212 -13.32 5.34 10.10
C ALA A 212 -13.16 5.17 8.59
N LEU A 213 -12.75 6.23 7.88
CA LEU A 213 -12.38 6.20 6.48
C LEU A 213 -10.86 6.07 6.34
N HIS A 214 -10.39 4.98 5.76
CA HIS A 214 -8.97 4.70 5.52
C HIS A 214 -8.63 4.96 4.06
N ILE A 215 -7.77 5.94 3.81
CA ILE A 215 -7.44 6.42 2.48
C ILE A 215 -6.32 5.58 1.89
N ALA A 216 -6.58 4.96 0.73
CA ALA A 216 -5.58 4.24 -0.06
C ALA A 216 -5.09 5.12 -1.20
N ASP A 217 -3.78 5.23 -1.37
CA ASP A 217 -3.19 5.92 -2.51
C ASP A 217 -3.37 5.14 -3.83
N THR A 218 -3.03 5.76 -4.94
CA THR A 218 -3.19 5.16 -6.27
C THR A 218 -2.28 3.95 -6.47
N GLU A 219 -1.08 3.94 -5.88
CA GLU A 219 -0.17 2.81 -5.96
C GLU A 219 -0.73 1.59 -5.21
N THR A 220 -1.23 1.80 -3.99
CA THR A 220 -1.90 0.77 -3.19
C THR A 220 -3.08 0.15 -3.96
N MET A 221 -3.93 0.98 -4.58
CA MET A 221 -5.10 0.50 -5.33
C MET A 221 -4.75 -0.26 -6.60
N THR A 222 -3.59 0.00 -7.21
CA THR A 222 -3.19 -0.62 -8.47
C THR A 222 -2.32 -1.86 -8.31
N ARG A 223 -1.71 -2.08 -7.12
CA ARG A 223 -0.82 -3.22 -6.83
C ARG A 223 -1.49 -4.19 -5.85
N PRO A 224 -1.89 -5.41 -6.31
CA PRO A 224 -2.62 -6.36 -5.47
C PRO A 224 -1.93 -6.69 -4.14
N ALA A 225 -0.61 -6.87 -4.13
CA ALA A 225 0.15 -7.15 -2.92
C ALA A 225 0.07 -5.99 -1.90
N LEU A 226 0.15 -4.73 -2.37
CA LEU A 226 0.03 -3.56 -1.51
C LEU A 226 -1.40 -3.38 -1.00
N TYR A 227 -2.40 -3.65 -1.86
CA TYR A 227 -3.80 -3.58 -1.45
C TYR A 227 -4.13 -4.62 -0.38
N GLY A 228 -3.69 -5.88 -0.56
CA GLY A 228 -3.86 -6.90 0.47
C GLY A 228 -3.15 -6.54 1.79
N ALA A 229 -1.94 -5.96 1.73
CA ALA A 229 -1.24 -5.45 2.91
C ALA A 229 -2.00 -4.28 3.58
N PHE A 230 -2.56 -3.37 2.80
CA PHE A 230 -3.39 -2.26 3.28
C PHE A 230 -4.63 -2.76 4.01
N LEU A 231 -5.39 -3.71 3.41
CA LEU A 231 -6.58 -4.29 4.03
C LEU A 231 -6.28 -4.87 5.42
N ARG A 232 -5.19 -5.62 5.54
CA ARG A 232 -4.74 -6.22 6.81
C ARG A 232 -4.22 -5.17 7.80
N ARG A 233 -3.29 -4.30 7.36
CA ARG A 233 -2.68 -3.27 8.21
C ARG A 233 -3.71 -2.34 8.83
N GLU A 234 -4.64 -1.86 8.00
CA GLU A 234 -5.68 -0.94 8.46
C GLU A 234 -6.92 -1.67 9.02
N ARG A 235 -6.91 -3.02 9.04
CA ARG A 235 -8.04 -3.86 9.51
C ARG A 235 -9.34 -3.44 8.87
N ILE A 236 -9.33 -3.30 7.54
CA ILE A 236 -10.51 -2.86 6.78
C ILE A 236 -11.63 -3.88 6.94
N THR A 237 -12.83 -3.41 7.25
CA THR A 237 -14.03 -4.25 7.40
C THR A 237 -14.98 -4.12 6.21
N PHE A 238 -14.90 -3.00 5.49
CA PHE A 238 -15.75 -2.71 4.34
C PHE A 238 -14.94 -2.13 3.19
N ALA A 239 -15.13 -2.66 1.98
CA ALA A 239 -14.48 -2.15 0.78
C ALA A 239 -15.43 -2.18 -0.42
N TRP A 240 -15.16 -1.27 -1.37
CA TRP A 240 -15.70 -1.27 -2.72
C TRP A 240 -14.59 -1.47 -3.74
N LEU A 241 -14.82 -2.31 -4.75
CA LEU A 241 -13.94 -2.50 -5.89
C LEU A 241 -14.76 -2.55 -7.18
N THR A 242 -14.28 -1.93 -8.25
CA THR A 242 -14.83 -2.20 -9.58
C THR A 242 -14.62 -3.67 -9.94
N ALA A 243 -15.51 -4.26 -10.74
CA ALA A 243 -15.41 -5.69 -11.11
C ALA A 243 -14.02 -6.03 -11.71
N PRO A 244 -13.40 -5.23 -12.60
CA PRO A 244 -12.04 -5.51 -13.08
C PRO A 244 -10.96 -5.49 -11.99
N LEU A 245 -11.04 -4.58 -11.01
CA LEU A 245 -10.12 -4.58 -9.88
C LEU A 245 -10.32 -5.79 -8.97
N PHE A 246 -11.58 -6.13 -8.67
CA PHE A 246 -11.91 -7.32 -7.90
C PHE A 246 -11.37 -8.60 -8.56
N HIS A 247 -11.56 -8.76 -9.88
CA HIS A 247 -11.03 -9.91 -10.62
C HIS A 247 -9.50 -9.99 -10.47
N ARG A 248 -8.80 -8.89 -10.72
CA ARG A 248 -7.34 -8.82 -10.61
C ARG A 248 -6.83 -9.12 -9.21
N MET A 249 -7.49 -8.57 -8.17
CA MET A 249 -7.13 -8.83 -6.78
C MET A 249 -7.33 -10.32 -6.44
N THR A 250 -8.46 -10.89 -6.89
CA THR A 250 -8.77 -12.33 -6.70
C THR A 250 -7.80 -13.24 -7.45
N ASP A 251 -7.34 -12.85 -8.65
CA ASP A 251 -6.34 -13.62 -9.41
C ASP A 251 -5.01 -13.67 -8.71
N HIS A 252 -4.64 -12.59 -8.04
CA HIS A 252 -3.38 -12.51 -7.31
C HIS A 252 -3.43 -13.30 -5.99
N ASP A 253 -4.46 -13.06 -5.18
CA ASP A 253 -4.66 -13.73 -3.89
C ASP A 253 -6.16 -13.68 -3.50
N PRO A 254 -6.94 -14.74 -3.73
CA PRO A 254 -8.35 -14.75 -3.35
C PRO A 254 -8.57 -14.68 -1.83
N GLY A 255 -7.57 -15.02 -1.02
CA GLY A 255 -7.62 -14.95 0.45
C GLY A 255 -7.39 -13.56 1.03
N MET A 256 -6.98 -12.56 0.22
CA MET A 256 -6.69 -11.22 0.72
C MET A 256 -7.90 -10.51 1.36
N PHE A 257 -9.11 -10.97 1.07
CA PHE A 257 -10.37 -10.41 1.60
C PHE A 257 -10.86 -11.08 2.89
N ALA A 258 -10.07 -11.97 3.49
CA ALA A 258 -10.51 -12.80 4.63
C ALA A 258 -10.93 -11.98 5.87
N ASP A 259 -10.30 -10.81 6.08
CA ASP A 259 -10.62 -9.92 7.20
C ASP A 259 -11.77 -8.94 6.90
N LEU A 260 -12.23 -8.85 5.65
CA LEU A 260 -13.38 -8.03 5.28
C LEU A 260 -14.69 -8.67 5.77
N ARG A 261 -15.51 -7.86 6.42
CA ARG A 261 -16.90 -8.24 6.69
C ARG A 261 -17.75 -8.15 5.42
N THR A 262 -17.55 -7.09 4.62
CA THR A 262 -18.32 -6.82 3.41
C THR A 262 -17.43 -6.30 2.30
N LEU A 263 -17.54 -6.92 1.13
CA LEU A 263 -16.98 -6.44 -0.12
C LEU A 263 -18.10 -6.24 -1.13
N ILE A 264 -18.23 -5.02 -1.64
CA ILE A 264 -19.12 -4.75 -2.75
C ILE A 264 -18.29 -4.62 -4.02
N THR A 265 -18.67 -5.31 -5.06
CA THR A 265 -18.05 -5.20 -6.39
C THR A 265 -19.12 -4.88 -7.43
N GLY A 266 -18.76 -4.26 -8.52
CA GLY A 266 -19.72 -3.87 -9.57
C GLY A 266 -19.13 -2.87 -10.55
N GLY A 267 -20.01 -2.04 -11.13
CA GLY A 267 -19.59 -1.10 -12.18
C GLY A 267 -19.31 -1.76 -13.53
N ASP A 268 -19.22 -3.09 -13.59
CA ASP A 268 -19.13 -3.93 -14.79
C ASP A 268 -19.64 -5.34 -14.44
N VAL A 269 -19.63 -6.26 -15.41
CA VAL A 269 -20.07 -7.65 -15.19
C VAL A 269 -19.11 -8.34 -14.22
N VAL A 270 -19.66 -8.86 -13.13
CA VAL A 270 -18.88 -9.62 -12.12
C VAL A 270 -18.76 -11.08 -12.59
N SER A 271 -17.53 -11.58 -12.65
CA SER A 271 -17.24 -12.96 -13.06
C SER A 271 -17.64 -13.96 -11.97
N PRO A 272 -18.48 -14.96 -12.29
CA PRO A 272 -18.87 -16.02 -11.36
C PRO A 272 -17.67 -16.82 -10.82
N GLN A 273 -16.66 -17.05 -11.65
CA GLN A 273 -15.45 -17.79 -11.28
C GLN A 273 -14.65 -17.06 -10.20
N HIS A 274 -14.45 -15.74 -10.35
CA HIS A 274 -13.73 -14.93 -9.35
C HIS A 274 -14.54 -14.82 -8.06
N ALA A 275 -15.87 -14.66 -8.15
CA ALA A 275 -16.75 -14.64 -6.99
C ALA A 275 -16.72 -15.98 -6.21
N SER A 276 -16.74 -17.13 -6.93
CA SER A 276 -16.59 -18.45 -6.30
C SER A 276 -15.25 -18.58 -5.57
N ARG A 277 -14.15 -18.23 -6.22
CA ARG A 277 -12.81 -18.31 -5.62
C ARG A 277 -12.69 -17.44 -4.37
N ALA A 278 -13.18 -16.19 -4.41
CA ALA A 278 -13.16 -15.30 -3.25
C ALA A 278 -13.97 -15.87 -2.08
N LEU A 279 -15.21 -16.38 -2.33
CA LEU A 279 -16.06 -16.96 -1.29
C LEU A 279 -15.56 -18.33 -0.79
N GLU A 280 -14.75 -19.05 -1.57
CA GLU A 280 -14.08 -20.28 -1.13
C GLU A 280 -12.97 -20.01 -0.12
N HIS A 281 -12.16 -18.99 -0.38
CA HIS A 281 -11.03 -18.63 0.46
C HIS A 281 -11.42 -17.71 1.62
N CYS A 282 -12.56 -17.03 1.54
CA CYS A 282 -13.06 -16.09 2.54
C CYS A 282 -14.48 -16.44 2.99
N PRO A 283 -14.71 -17.51 3.75
CA PRO A 283 -16.06 -17.98 4.12
C PRO A 283 -16.84 -16.99 5.00
N GLY A 284 -16.18 -16.08 5.69
CA GLY A 284 -16.79 -15.00 6.50
C GLY A 284 -17.21 -13.77 5.69
N LEU A 285 -16.80 -13.67 4.43
CA LEU A 285 -17.02 -12.52 3.57
C LEU A 285 -18.50 -12.43 3.11
N THR A 286 -19.11 -11.28 3.30
CA THR A 286 -20.33 -10.90 2.58
C THR A 286 -19.93 -10.25 1.26
N LEU A 287 -20.04 -10.99 0.15
CA LEU A 287 -19.75 -10.48 -1.19
C LEU A 287 -21.05 -10.03 -1.86
N CYS A 288 -21.07 -8.82 -2.41
CA CYS A 288 -22.23 -8.25 -3.07
C CYS A 288 -21.88 -7.72 -4.46
N ASN A 289 -22.82 -7.87 -5.42
CA ASN A 289 -22.81 -7.17 -6.70
C ASN A 289 -23.66 -5.90 -6.57
N GLY A 290 -23.05 -4.73 -6.71
CA GLY A 290 -23.70 -3.41 -6.67
C GLY A 290 -23.89 -2.86 -8.08
N TYR A 291 -25.12 -2.48 -8.42
CA TYR A 291 -25.49 -1.91 -9.71
C TYR A 291 -26.21 -0.57 -9.53
N GLY A 292 -25.83 0.40 -10.34
CA GLY A 292 -26.56 1.67 -10.48
C GLY A 292 -25.85 2.66 -11.40
N PRO A 293 -26.60 3.60 -12.00
CA PRO A 293 -26.07 4.75 -12.70
C PRO A 293 -25.86 5.93 -11.72
N THR A 294 -24.98 6.86 -12.05
CA THR A 294 -24.73 8.09 -11.27
C THR A 294 -25.99 8.93 -11.08
N GLU A 295 -26.90 8.89 -12.04
CA GLU A 295 -28.21 9.54 -12.01
C GLU A 295 -29.17 8.98 -10.95
N ASN A 296 -28.83 7.85 -10.32
CA ASN A 296 -29.55 7.30 -9.15
C ASN A 296 -28.65 7.13 -7.92
N THR A 297 -27.66 7.98 -7.78
CA THR A 297 -26.78 8.08 -6.61
C THR A 297 -26.16 6.73 -6.26
N THR A 298 -25.16 6.31 -7.03
CA THR A 298 -24.31 5.12 -6.91
C THR A 298 -25.04 3.79 -7.08
N PHE A 299 -25.87 3.35 -6.13
CA PHE A 299 -26.55 2.05 -6.23
C PHE A 299 -28.06 2.18 -6.39
N THR A 300 -28.58 1.45 -7.33
CA THR A 300 -30.01 1.18 -7.56
C THR A 300 -30.39 -0.15 -6.92
N THR A 301 -29.61 -1.18 -7.18
CA THR A 301 -29.84 -2.55 -6.68
C THR A 301 -28.53 -3.12 -6.14
N VAL A 302 -28.67 -4.09 -5.23
CA VAL A 302 -27.57 -4.89 -4.71
C VAL A 302 -27.99 -6.36 -4.67
N HIS A 303 -27.12 -7.24 -5.13
CA HIS A 303 -27.29 -8.69 -5.04
C HIS A 303 -26.23 -9.29 -4.11
N ARG A 304 -26.66 -9.97 -3.04
CA ARG A 304 -25.75 -10.76 -2.21
C ARG A 304 -25.39 -12.05 -2.91
N ILE A 305 -24.11 -12.23 -3.25
CA ILE A 305 -23.62 -13.42 -3.93
C ILE A 305 -23.40 -14.53 -2.90
N THR A 306 -24.05 -15.66 -3.10
CA THR A 306 -23.94 -16.84 -2.22
C THR A 306 -23.53 -18.07 -3.04
N ARG A 307 -23.02 -19.10 -2.38
CA ARG A 307 -22.66 -20.37 -3.03
C ARG A 307 -23.90 -21.30 -3.07
N PRO A 308 -24.15 -22.01 -4.18
CA PRO A 308 -23.42 -21.93 -5.46
C PRO A 308 -23.63 -20.58 -6.13
N VAL A 309 -22.57 -20.03 -6.75
CA VAL A 309 -22.63 -18.72 -7.43
C VAL A 309 -23.45 -18.83 -8.70
N PRO A 310 -24.49 -18.00 -8.88
CA PRO A 310 -25.32 -18.03 -10.10
C PRO A 310 -24.54 -17.55 -11.33
N GLU A 311 -24.88 -18.07 -12.48
CA GLU A 311 -24.30 -17.70 -13.78
C GLU A 311 -25.41 -17.42 -14.82
N PRO A 312 -25.59 -16.15 -15.25
CA PRO A 312 -24.88 -14.92 -14.79
C PRO A 312 -25.28 -14.49 -13.37
N ILE A 313 -24.42 -13.67 -12.73
CA ILE A 313 -24.73 -13.07 -11.42
C ILE A 313 -25.77 -11.96 -11.63
N PRO A 314 -26.92 -12.00 -10.93
CA PRO A 314 -27.94 -10.95 -11.03
C PRO A 314 -27.42 -9.58 -10.59
N ILE A 315 -28.08 -8.51 -11.08
CA ILE A 315 -27.85 -7.14 -10.55
C ILE A 315 -28.66 -6.88 -9.27
N GLY A 316 -29.56 -7.76 -8.89
CA GLY A 316 -30.16 -7.84 -7.57
C GLY A 316 -31.50 -7.10 -7.40
N SER A 317 -31.80 -6.77 -6.17
CA SER A 317 -33.05 -6.11 -5.78
C SER A 317 -32.81 -4.67 -5.34
N ALA A 318 -33.88 -3.84 -5.37
CA ALA A 318 -33.83 -2.44 -4.98
C ALA A 318 -33.22 -2.25 -3.58
N ILE A 319 -32.34 -1.29 -3.44
CA ILE A 319 -31.96 -0.80 -2.09
C ILE A 319 -33.07 0.09 -1.52
N GLU A 320 -33.06 0.29 -0.21
CA GLU A 320 -34.08 1.06 0.50
C GLU A 320 -34.31 2.43 -0.15
N GLY A 321 -35.57 2.82 -0.30
CA GLY A 321 -35.97 4.12 -0.89
C GLY A 321 -35.77 4.23 -2.40
N THR A 322 -35.63 3.10 -3.10
CA THR A 322 -35.56 3.00 -4.57
C THR A 322 -36.82 2.34 -5.12
N GLU A 323 -37.38 2.90 -6.17
CA GLU A 323 -38.48 2.36 -6.94
C GLU A 323 -37.97 1.83 -8.28
N LEU A 324 -38.44 0.64 -8.70
CA LEU A 324 -38.05 -0.02 -9.93
C LEU A 324 -39.28 -0.25 -10.81
N SER A 325 -39.18 0.08 -12.09
CA SER A 325 -40.18 -0.21 -13.12
C SER A 325 -39.46 -0.74 -14.37
N VAL A 326 -39.82 -1.95 -14.80
CA VAL A 326 -39.38 -2.48 -16.10
C VAL A 326 -40.44 -2.16 -17.13
N ARG A 327 -40.06 -1.50 -18.24
CA ARG A 327 -41.01 -0.95 -19.20
C ARG A 327 -40.67 -1.36 -20.63
N ASP A 328 -41.71 -1.46 -21.47
CA ASP A 328 -41.55 -1.69 -22.91
C ASP A 328 -41.06 -0.43 -23.65
N ASP A 329 -40.87 -0.54 -24.98
CA ASP A 329 -40.46 0.57 -25.83
C ASP A 329 -41.48 1.71 -25.93
N ARG A 330 -42.72 1.49 -25.47
CA ARG A 330 -43.79 2.51 -25.39
C ARG A 330 -43.80 3.22 -24.04
N GLY A 331 -43.00 2.72 -23.08
CA GLY A 331 -42.92 3.23 -21.72
C GLY A 331 -43.98 2.64 -20.76
N GLU A 332 -44.67 1.56 -21.15
CA GLU A 332 -45.63 0.87 -20.31
C GLU A 332 -44.95 -0.23 -19.48
N PRO A 333 -45.36 -0.39 -18.20
CA PRO A 333 -44.81 -1.46 -17.36
C PRO A 333 -45.05 -2.84 -17.93
N VAL A 334 -44.03 -3.73 -17.88
CA VAL A 334 -44.17 -5.13 -18.31
C VAL A 334 -44.26 -6.07 -17.11
N PRO A 335 -44.92 -7.25 -17.26
CA PRO A 335 -45.00 -8.28 -16.23
C PRO A 335 -43.59 -8.82 -15.86
N ASP A 336 -43.49 -9.47 -14.68
CA ASP A 336 -42.30 -10.22 -14.27
C ASP A 336 -41.97 -11.32 -15.29
N GLY A 337 -40.67 -11.53 -15.54
CA GLY A 337 -40.16 -12.47 -16.53
C GLY A 337 -40.10 -11.90 -17.95
N VAL A 338 -40.69 -10.75 -18.24
CA VAL A 338 -40.65 -10.10 -19.54
C VAL A 338 -39.50 -9.09 -19.58
N GLU A 339 -38.71 -9.09 -20.66
CA GLU A 339 -37.65 -8.16 -20.86
C GLU A 339 -38.13 -6.75 -21.20
N GLY A 340 -37.57 -5.76 -20.57
CA GLY A 340 -37.85 -4.35 -20.82
C GLY A 340 -36.70 -3.44 -20.40
N GLU A 341 -36.89 -2.13 -20.59
CA GLU A 341 -35.95 -1.12 -20.12
C GLU A 341 -36.20 -0.81 -18.65
N LEU A 342 -35.12 -0.74 -17.85
CA LEU A 342 -35.18 -0.38 -16.44
C LEU A 342 -35.37 1.12 -16.28
N TRP A 343 -36.42 1.51 -15.54
CA TRP A 343 -36.68 2.87 -15.07
C TRP A 343 -36.61 2.86 -13.54
N VAL A 344 -35.98 3.90 -12.98
CA VAL A 344 -35.71 3.97 -11.54
C VAL A 344 -36.25 5.26 -10.94
N GLY A 345 -36.83 5.15 -9.74
CA GLY A 345 -37.43 6.22 -8.98
C GLY A 345 -36.98 6.27 -7.54
N GLY A 346 -37.56 7.16 -6.77
CA GLY A 346 -37.31 7.30 -5.33
C GLY A 346 -36.25 8.32 -4.97
N ALA A 347 -35.81 8.31 -3.70
CA ALA A 347 -34.94 9.33 -3.12
C ALA A 347 -33.54 9.41 -3.72
N GLY A 348 -33.13 8.36 -4.45
CA GLY A 348 -31.81 8.29 -5.09
C GLY A 348 -31.71 9.02 -6.41
N VAL A 349 -32.84 9.34 -7.05
CA VAL A 349 -32.87 9.96 -8.38
C VAL A 349 -32.30 11.37 -8.32
N ALA A 350 -31.34 11.65 -9.20
CA ALA A 350 -30.73 12.98 -9.36
C ALA A 350 -31.77 14.01 -9.81
N ARG A 351 -31.48 15.29 -9.61
CA ARG A 351 -32.36 16.41 -10.02
C ARG A 351 -32.38 16.64 -11.52
N GLY A 352 -31.44 16.02 -12.24
CA GLY A 352 -31.24 16.19 -13.68
C GLY A 352 -29.80 16.52 -14.01
N TYR A 353 -29.60 17.01 -15.23
CA TYR A 353 -28.30 17.42 -15.74
C TYR A 353 -28.11 18.94 -15.63
N LEU A 354 -26.96 19.34 -15.12
CA LEU A 354 -26.60 20.74 -14.89
C LEU A 354 -26.61 21.53 -16.20
N ASN A 355 -27.37 22.62 -16.25
CA ASN A 355 -27.49 23.50 -17.40
C ASN A 355 -27.88 22.78 -18.71
N ASP A 356 -28.63 21.66 -18.60
CA ASP A 356 -29.08 20.87 -19.75
C ASP A 356 -30.54 20.40 -19.56
N PRO A 357 -31.52 21.31 -19.71
CA PRO A 357 -32.92 20.98 -19.48
C PRO A 357 -33.52 20.07 -20.55
N GLU A 358 -32.99 20.08 -21.77
CA GLU A 358 -33.48 19.22 -22.86
C GLU A 358 -33.08 17.77 -22.60
N LEU A 359 -31.84 17.50 -22.25
CA LEU A 359 -31.37 16.17 -21.89
C LEU A 359 -32.05 15.69 -20.60
N THR A 360 -32.27 16.60 -19.64
CA THR A 360 -33.01 16.27 -18.40
C THR A 360 -34.42 15.80 -18.73
N ALA A 361 -35.17 16.55 -19.55
CA ALA A 361 -36.52 16.17 -19.94
C ALA A 361 -36.60 14.89 -20.79
N ALA A 362 -35.53 14.56 -21.51
CA ALA A 362 -35.43 13.34 -22.31
C ALA A 362 -35.20 12.08 -21.43
N ARG A 363 -34.46 12.20 -20.33
CA ARG A 363 -34.05 11.08 -19.49
C ARG A 363 -34.84 10.98 -18.17
N PHE A 364 -35.36 12.09 -17.66
CA PHE A 364 -36.14 12.12 -16.43
C PHE A 364 -37.61 12.47 -16.74
N ARG A 365 -38.51 11.53 -16.46
CA ARG A 365 -39.94 11.68 -16.71
C ARG A 365 -40.75 11.19 -15.52
N ASP A 366 -41.71 11.98 -15.06
CA ASP A 366 -42.64 11.58 -13.97
C ASP A 366 -41.93 11.15 -12.69
N GLY A 367 -40.79 11.76 -12.36
CA GLY A 367 -39.98 11.42 -11.18
C GLY A 367 -39.13 10.14 -11.36
N LEU A 368 -39.14 9.53 -12.54
CA LEU A 368 -38.36 8.35 -12.88
C LEU A 368 -37.20 8.73 -13.82
N PHE A 369 -36.05 8.07 -13.62
CA PHE A 369 -34.91 8.13 -14.52
C PHE A 369 -34.89 6.91 -15.46
N ARG A 370 -34.73 7.13 -16.71
CA ARG A 370 -34.61 6.15 -17.78
C ARG A 370 -33.16 5.70 -17.93
N THR A 371 -32.84 4.46 -17.50
CA THR A 371 -31.42 3.99 -17.42
C THR A 371 -30.81 3.66 -18.77
N GLY A 372 -31.59 3.18 -19.72
CA GLY A 372 -31.14 2.59 -20.98
C GLY A 372 -30.67 1.13 -20.84
N ASP A 373 -30.83 0.52 -19.68
CA ASP A 373 -30.45 -0.87 -19.43
C ASP A 373 -31.61 -1.82 -19.65
N ARG A 374 -31.40 -2.92 -20.38
CA ARG A 374 -32.37 -4.00 -20.61
C ARG A 374 -32.28 -5.04 -19.51
N VAL A 375 -33.40 -5.31 -18.87
CA VAL A 375 -33.48 -6.23 -17.73
C VAL A 375 -34.72 -7.11 -17.78
N THR A 376 -34.69 -8.23 -17.06
CA THR A 376 -35.89 -8.95 -16.62
C THR A 376 -35.97 -8.90 -15.11
N ARG A 377 -37.19 -8.89 -14.55
CA ARG A 377 -37.44 -9.03 -13.13
C ARG A 377 -38.09 -10.40 -12.89
N ASP A 378 -37.48 -11.19 -12.01
CA ASP A 378 -38.05 -12.51 -11.66
C ASP A 378 -39.17 -12.37 -10.60
N ALA A 379 -39.84 -13.48 -10.29
CA ALA A 379 -40.92 -13.51 -9.31
C ALA A 379 -40.51 -13.20 -7.88
N ALA A 380 -39.22 -13.24 -7.55
CA ALA A 380 -38.63 -12.80 -6.28
C ALA A 380 -38.28 -11.30 -6.26
N GLY A 381 -38.49 -10.60 -7.37
CA GLY A 381 -38.17 -9.17 -7.53
C GLY A 381 -36.70 -8.90 -7.83
N VAL A 382 -35.93 -9.95 -8.17
CA VAL A 382 -34.51 -9.82 -8.52
C VAL A 382 -34.38 -9.46 -9.99
N LEU A 383 -33.51 -8.48 -10.29
CA LEU A 383 -33.25 -8.04 -11.66
C LEU A 383 -32.06 -8.81 -12.27
N HIS A 384 -32.25 -9.22 -13.54
CA HIS A 384 -31.24 -9.81 -14.37
C HIS A 384 -30.91 -8.88 -15.54
N PHE A 385 -29.62 -8.58 -15.74
CA PHE A 385 -29.14 -7.65 -16.77
C PHE A 385 -28.91 -8.37 -18.10
N HIS A 386 -29.42 -7.82 -19.21
CA HIS A 386 -29.31 -8.39 -20.56
C HIS A 386 -28.49 -7.51 -21.51
N GLY A 387 -28.15 -6.27 -21.12
CA GLY A 387 -27.39 -5.35 -21.96
C GLY A 387 -27.94 -3.95 -21.95
N ARG A 388 -27.49 -3.13 -22.89
CA ARG A 388 -27.94 -1.75 -23.04
C ARG A 388 -28.74 -1.57 -24.33
N ALA A 389 -29.76 -0.71 -24.26
CA ALA A 389 -30.54 -0.28 -25.40
C ALA A 389 -29.83 0.80 -26.24
N ASP A 390 -28.87 1.53 -25.66
CA ASP A 390 -28.08 2.57 -26.28
C ASP A 390 -26.62 2.10 -26.55
N GLN A 391 -25.78 3.03 -27.07
CA GLN A 391 -24.38 2.71 -27.41
C GLN A 391 -23.41 2.92 -26.25
N GLN A 392 -23.91 3.26 -25.08
CA GLN A 392 -23.05 3.40 -23.89
C GLN A 392 -22.44 2.07 -23.48
N VAL A 393 -21.21 2.13 -23.00
CA VAL A 393 -20.47 0.95 -22.58
C VAL A 393 -19.73 1.25 -21.29
N LYS A 394 -19.60 0.24 -20.43
CA LYS A 394 -18.73 0.33 -19.26
C LYS A 394 -17.33 -0.12 -19.62
N ILE A 395 -16.31 0.71 -19.33
CA ILE A 395 -14.90 0.43 -19.55
C ILE A 395 -14.16 0.66 -18.25
N ALA A 396 -13.56 -0.38 -17.69
CA ALA A 396 -12.88 -0.36 -16.39
C ALA A 396 -13.75 0.26 -15.27
N GLY A 397 -15.07 0.03 -15.32
CA GLY A 397 -16.04 0.56 -14.36
C GLY A 397 -16.59 1.96 -14.69
N ASN A 398 -16.10 2.61 -15.74
CA ASN A 398 -16.57 3.93 -16.18
C ASN A 398 -17.65 3.79 -17.25
N LEU A 399 -18.74 4.52 -17.12
CA LEU A 399 -19.74 4.60 -18.17
C LEU A 399 -19.23 5.55 -19.28
N VAL A 400 -19.03 5.01 -20.47
CA VAL A 400 -18.38 5.67 -21.60
C VAL A 400 -19.33 5.78 -22.78
N GLU A 401 -19.36 6.97 -23.37
CA GLU A 401 -20.03 7.23 -24.64
C GLU A 401 -19.01 7.20 -25.80
N PRO A 402 -19.05 6.23 -26.72
CA PRO A 402 -18.17 6.22 -27.90
C PRO A 402 -18.29 7.47 -28.75
N ALA A 403 -19.45 8.13 -28.70
CA ALA A 403 -19.69 9.40 -29.41
C ALA A 403 -18.79 10.54 -28.91
N GLU A 404 -18.38 10.56 -27.63
CA GLU A 404 -17.46 11.58 -27.09
C GLU A 404 -16.08 11.47 -27.73
N VAL A 405 -15.59 10.25 -27.96
CA VAL A 405 -14.32 10.01 -28.66
C VAL A 405 -14.44 10.38 -30.14
N THR A 406 -15.58 10.05 -30.77
CA THR A 406 -15.86 10.44 -32.14
C THR A 406 -15.88 11.97 -32.30
N ALA A 407 -16.51 12.68 -31.36
CA ALA A 407 -16.57 14.14 -31.37
C ALA A 407 -15.17 14.74 -31.18
N ALA A 408 -14.37 14.23 -30.25
CA ALA A 408 -13.00 14.67 -30.03
C ALA A 408 -12.13 14.49 -31.29
N LEU A 409 -12.23 13.34 -31.97
CA LEU A 409 -11.53 13.11 -33.22
C LEU A 409 -11.91 14.13 -34.29
N ARG A 410 -13.18 14.45 -34.39
CA ARG A 410 -13.69 15.43 -35.41
C ARG A 410 -13.24 16.86 -35.14
N THR A 411 -12.75 17.20 -33.96
CA THR A 411 -12.16 18.53 -33.69
C THR A 411 -10.75 18.68 -34.24
N LEU A 412 -10.11 17.57 -34.61
CA LEU A 412 -8.75 17.58 -35.15
C LEU A 412 -8.77 17.98 -36.63
N PRO A 413 -7.97 18.99 -37.06
CA PRO A 413 -7.97 19.48 -38.42
C PRO A 413 -7.68 18.42 -39.49
N GLU A 414 -6.88 17.41 -39.14
CA GLU A 414 -6.44 16.32 -40.01
C GLU A 414 -7.53 15.26 -40.22
N VAL A 415 -8.63 15.31 -39.46
CA VAL A 415 -9.68 14.27 -39.48
C VAL A 415 -10.89 14.78 -40.30
N ARG A 416 -11.14 14.16 -41.44
CA ARG A 416 -12.33 14.41 -42.24
C ARG A 416 -13.58 13.74 -41.68
N ARG A 417 -13.46 12.51 -41.27
CA ARG A 417 -14.55 11.71 -40.70
C ARG A 417 -14.03 10.82 -39.60
N ALA A 418 -14.84 10.58 -38.60
CA ALA A 418 -14.52 9.64 -37.52
C ALA A 418 -15.77 8.90 -37.04
N HIS A 419 -15.56 7.68 -36.54
CA HIS A 419 -16.56 6.87 -35.87
C HIS A 419 -15.89 5.99 -34.83
N THR A 420 -16.52 5.83 -33.66
CA THR A 420 -16.00 5.00 -32.56
C THR A 420 -17.04 3.99 -32.16
N VAL A 421 -16.62 2.74 -31.91
CA VAL A 421 -17.47 1.67 -31.42
C VAL A 421 -16.82 1.00 -30.24
N ALA A 422 -17.61 0.41 -29.36
CA ALA A 422 -17.14 -0.52 -28.35
C ALA A 422 -17.11 -1.94 -28.93
N ARG A 423 -16.01 -2.66 -28.67
CA ARG A 423 -15.85 -4.07 -29.02
C ARG A 423 -15.43 -4.84 -27.80
N ARG A 424 -15.74 -6.14 -27.74
CA ARG A 424 -15.23 -7.02 -26.68
C ARG A 424 -13.97 -7.72 -27.18
N ASP A 425 -12.92 -7.73 -26.32
CA ASP A 425 -11.70 -8.51 -26.58
C ASP A 425 -11.92 -10.01 -26.29
N ALA A 426 -10.91 -10.85 -26.52
CA ALA A 426 -10.97 -12.29 -26.31
C ALA A 426 -11.28 -12.69 -24.85
N ALA A 427 -10.97 -11.80 -23.87
CA ALA A 427 -11.30 -11.96 -22.47
C ALA A 427 -12.72 -11.46 -22.12
N GLY A 428 -13.51 -11.03 -23.13
CA GLY A 428 -14.86 -10.49 -22.95
C GLY A 428 -14.91 -9.05 -22.43
N GLN A 429 -13.77 -8.36 -22.27
CA GLN A 429 -13.73 -6.98 -21.79
C GLN A 429 -14.06 -5.98 -22.88
N ALA A 430 -14.85 -4.96 -22.55
CA ALA A 430 -15.18 -3.90 -23.50
C ALA A 430 -13.99 -2.98 -23.74
N ARG A 431 -13.70 -2.68 -25.04
CA ARG A 431 -12.64 -1.80 -25.53
C ARG A 431 -13.19 -0.84 -26.56
N LEU A 432 -12.72 0.42 -26.54
CA LEU A 432 -13.03 1.38 -27.59
C LEU A 432 -12.14 1.14 -28.81
N THR A 433 -12.76 1.09 -29.99
CA THR A 433 -12.09 1.09 -31.28
C THR A 433 -12.55 2.31 -32.07
N ALA A 434 -11.63 3.19 -32.40
CA ALA A 434 -11.89 4.38 -33.19
C ALA A 434 -11.40 4.20 -34.62
N TYR A 435 -12.17 4.73 -35.57
CA TYR A 435 -11.87 4.75 -37.00
C TYR A 435 -11.87 6.20 -37.48
N ALA A 436 -10.83 6.58 -38.18
CA ALA A 436 -10.67 7.94 -38.74
C ALA A 436 -10.35 7.90 -40.23
N VAL A 437 -10.89 8.86 -40.98
CA VAL A 437 -10.49 9.17 -42.36
C VAL A 437 -9.70 10.48 -42.28
N THR A 438 -8.45 10.45 -42.73
CA THR A 438 -7.53 11.59 -42.60
C THR A 438 -6.94 12.04 -43.92
N ASP A 439 -6.24 13.15 -43.91
CA ASP A 439 -5.48 13.70 -45.05
C ASP A 439 -4.01 13.14 -45.06
N GLY A 440 -3.85 11.85 -44.85
CA GLY A 440 -2.54 11.19 -44.81
C GLY A 440 -1.88 11.14 -43.45
N THR A 441 -2.54 11.64 -42.40
CA THR A 441 -2.05 11.55 -41.02
C THR A 441 -2.31 10.15 -40.48
N GLY A 442 -1.26 9.51 -39.99
CA GLY A 442 -1.33 8.17 -39.36
C GLY A 442 -1.95 8.18 -37.97
N PRO A 443 -2.15 6.97 -37.34
CA PRO A 443 -2.82 6.85 -36.05
C PRO A 443 -2.02 7.43 -34.87
N GLY A 444 -0.69 7.48 -34.94
CA GLY A 444 0.19 7.96 -33.84
C GLY A 444 -0.09 9.41 -33.44
N PRO A 445 0.05 10.38 -34.37
CA PRO A 445 -0.28 11.79 -34.11
C PRO A 445 -1.69 12.01 -33.59
N LEU A 446 -2.69 11.28 -34.13
CA LEU A 446 -4.08 11.36 -33.68
C LEU A 446 -4.26 10.89 -32.24
N ARG A 447 -3.56 9.82 -31.82
CA ARG A 447 -3.56 9.33 -30.43
C ARG A 447 -2.98 10.39 -29.51
N THR A 448 -1.85 11.00 -29.86
CA THR A 448 -1.23 12.07 -29.08
C THR A 448 -2.16 13.29 -28.95
N ALA A 449 -2.86 13.65 -30.00
CA ALA A 449 -3.84 14.74 -29.97
C ALA A 449 -5.04 14.40 -29.07
N LEU A 450 -5.58 13.18 -29.18
CA LEU A 450 -6.68 12.72 -28.32
C LEU A 450 -6.29 12.69 -26.84
N ALA A 451 -5.05 12.35 -26.50
CA ALA A 451 -4.59 12.34 -25.13
C ALA A 451 -4.62 13.70 -24.44
N ARG A 452 -4.53 14.78 -25.23
CA ARG A 452 -4.68 16.18 -24.76
C ARG A 452 -6.14 16.60 -24.57
N LEU A 453 -7.09 15.84 -25.13
CA LEU A 453 -8.52 16.15 -25.10
C LEU A 453 -9.33 15.24 -24.16
N LEU A 454 -8.92 13.97 -24.04
CA LEU A 454 -9.69 12.92 -23.38
C LEU A 454 -8.94 12.31 -22.19
N PRO A 455 -9.64 12.03 -21.08
CA PRO A 455 -9.08 11.27 -19.95
C PRO A 455 -8.74 9.82 -20.38
N GLY A 456 -7.90 9.15 -19.62
CA GLY A 456 -7.37 7.83 -19.95
C GLY A 456 -8.43 6.78 -20.31
N TYR A 457 -9.54 6.72 -19.56
CA TYR A 457 -10.62 5.75 -19.77
C TYR A 457 -11.45 5.98 -21.06
N LEU A 458 -11.37 7.16 -21.68
CA LEU A 458 -11.99 7.49 -22.96
C LEU A 458 -11.06 7.30 -24.17
N ARG A 459 -9.77 7.04 -23.94
CA ARG A 459 -8.82 6.84 -25.04
C ARG A 459 -9.06 5.49 -25.72
N PRO A 460 -9.19 5.45 -27.07
CA PRO A 460 -9.47 4.20 -27.75
C PRO A 460 -8.27 3.25 -27.68
N ALA A 461 -8.53 1.99 -27.34
CA ALA A 461 -7.52 0.93 -27.36
C ALA A 461 -6.96 0.73 -28.77
N HIS A 462 -7.84 0.81 -29.78
CA HIS A 462 -7.45 0.72 -31.19
C HIS A 462 -7.92 1.96 -31.94
N LEU A 463 -7.00 2.55 -32.72
CA LEU A 463 -7.31 3.64 -33.65
C LEU A 463 -6.80 3.24 -35.03
N LEU A 464 -7.73 3.08 -35.96
CA LEU A 464 -7.46 2.69 -37.33
C LEU A 464 -7.76 3.86 -38.28
N VAL A 465 -6.82 4.14 -39.19
CA VAL A 465 -7.01 5.08 -40.25
C VAL A 465 -7.48 4.29 -41.49
N LEU A 466 -8.58 4.76 -42.08
CA LEU A 466 -9.23 4.15 -43.24
C LEU A 466 -9.29 5.17 -44.36
N ASP A 467 -9.30 4.69 -45.60
CA ASP A 467 -9.53 5.57 -46.77
C ASP A 467 -10.96 6.12 -46.76
N GLU A 468 -11.95 5.30 -46.34
CA GLU A 468 -13.33 5.71 -46.16
C GLU A 468 -14.04 4.91 -45.08
N LEU A 469 -15.09 5.47 -44.48
CA LEU A 469 -15.97 4.75 -43.58
C LEU A 469 -17.07 4.03 -44.36
N PRO A 470 -17.29 2.73 -44.13
CA PRO A 470 -18.37 1.99 -44.77
C PRO A 470 -19.72 2.59 -44.37
N LEU A 471 -20.57 2.89 -45.34
CA LEU A 471 -21.90 3.43 -45.11
C LEU A 471 -22.96 2.41 -45.49
N GLY A 472 -24.00 2.32 -44.65
CA GLY A 472 -25.20 1.54 -44.94
C GLY A 472 -26.16 2.31 -45.88
N PRO A 473 -27.29 1.66 -46.30
CA PRO A 473 -28.25 2.25 -47.23
C PRO A 473 -28.84 3.60 -46.77
N ALA A 474 -28.90 3.87 -45.50
CA ALA A 474 -29.41 5.10 -44.91
C ALA A 474 -28.32 6.18 -44.73
N GLY A 475 -27.12 6.01 -45.26
CA GLY A 475 -26.01 6.94 -45.11
C GLY A 475 -25.35 6.97 -43.74
N LYS A 476 -25.73 6.08 -42.79
CA LYS A 476 -25.08 5.89 -41.50
C LYS A 476 -23.91 4.93 -41.67
N VAL A 477 -22.91 5.06 -40.78
CA VAL A 477 -21.76 4.12 -40.73
C VAL A 477 -22.26 2.71 -40.43
N ASP A 478 -21.90 1.78 -41.33
CA ASP A 478 -22.19 0.35 -41.17
C ASP A 478 -21.13 -0.27 -40.24
N THR A 479 -21.45 -0.40 -38.96
CA THR A 479 -20.53 -0.88 -37.93
C THR A 479 -20.14 -2.36 -38.12
N ALA A 480 -20.96 -3.17 -38.82
CA ALA A 480 -20.65 -4.57 -39.08
C ALA A 480 -19.55 -4.70 -40.16
N ARG A 481 -19.42 -3.74 -41.03
CA ARG A 481 -18.40 -3.71 -42.10
C ARG A 481 -17.11 -3.01 -41.68
N LEU A 482 -17.05 -2.39 -40.52
CA LEU A 482 -15.81 -1.84 -39.96
C LEU A 482 -14.79 -2.96 -39.66
N PRO A 483 -13.52 -2.78 -40.11
CA PRO A 483 -12.50 -3.81 -39.90
C PRO A 483 -12.32 -4.07 -38.39
N VAL A 484 -12.22 -5.37 -38.04
CA VAL A 484 -11.87 -5.77 -36.68
C VAL A 484 -10.37 -5.56 -36.53
N PRO A 485 -9.90 -4.88 -35.45
CA PRO A 485 -8.48 -4.83 -35.17
C PRO A 485 -7.94 -6.26 -35.12
N ALA A 486 -6.89 -6.55 -35.88
CA ALA A 486 -6.20 -7.83 -35.69
C ALA A 486 -5.63 -7.80 -34.27
N GLU A 487 -6.08 -8.70 -33.41
CA GLU A 487 -5.38 -8.99 -32.16
C GLU A 487 -3.96 -9.35 -32.57
N ALA A 488 -2.98 -8.64 -32.00
CA ALA A 488 -1.59 -8.95 -32.23
C ALA A 488 -1.38 -10.39 -31.69
N ALA A 489 -1.38 -11.37 -32.61
CA ALA A 489 -0.87 -12.69 -32.31
C ALA A 489 0.51 -12.46 -31.69
N GLU A 490 0.78 -13.05 -30.54
CA GLU A 490 2.11 -13.07 -29.96
C GLU A 490 3.07 -13.55 -31.05
N GLU A 491 3.83 -12.63 -31.64
CA GLU A 491 5.00 -12.97 -32.45
C GLU A 491 6.05 -13.48 -31.45
N THR A 492 5.84 -14.71 -30.99
CA THR A 492 6.83 -15.50 -30.26
C THR A 492 7.77 -16.13 -31.29
N SER A 493 8.71 -15.36 -31.80
CA SER A 493 9.95 -15.93 -32.30
C SER A 493 11.01 -15.79 -31.20
N ASP A 494 11.45 -16.90 -30.70
CA ASP A 494 12.40 -17.08 -29.59
C ASP A 494 13.85 -16.65 -29.88
N GLU A 495 14.15 -16.02 -31.03
CA GLU A 495 15.52 -15.77 -31.50
C GLU A 495 15.93 -14.30 -31.63
N ASP A 496 15.06 -13.31 -31.36
CA ASP A 496 15.40 -11.89 -31.54
C ASP A 496 15.64 -11.16 -30.22
N VAL A 497 16.71 -10.36 -30.16
CA VAL A 497 17.05 -9.47 -29.03
C VAL A 497 15.84 -8.60 -28.66
N PRO A 498 15.36 -8.64 -27.41
CA PRO A 498 14.19 -7.89 -26.99
C PRO A 498 14.51 -6.38 -27.00
N THR A 499 13.74 -5.61 -27.76
CA THR A 499 13.86 -4.16 -27.80
C THR A 499 12.72 -3.49 -27.04
N LEU A 500 12.97 -2.34 -26.39
CA LEU A 500 11.95 -1.63 -25.62
C LEU A 500 10.68 -1.32 -26.45
N PRO A 501 10.74 -0.91 -27.74
CA PRO A 501 9.54 -0.73 -28.55
C PRO A 501 8.69 -2.00 -28.71
N ARG A 502 9.31 -3.18 -28.81
CA ARG A 502 8.58 -4.45 -28.89
C ARG A 502 7.88 -4.78 -27.56
N LEU A 503 8.55 -4.54 -26.44
CA LEU A 503 7.94 -4.74 -25.12
C LEU A 503 6.78 -3.79 -24.86
N TRP A 504 6.90 -2.54 -25.31
CA TRP A 504 5.81 -1.57 -25.28
C TRP A 504 4.62 -2.04 -26.12
N ALA A 505 4.89 -2.48 -27.36
CA ALA A 505 3.86 -3.00 -28.25
C ALA A 505 3.11 -4.19 -27.62
N ALA A 506 3.85 -5.14 -27.03
CA ALA A 506 3.27 -6.29 -26.33
C ALA A 506 2.45 -5.89 -25.08
N ALA A 507 2.92 -4.92 -24.29
CA ALA A 507 2.20 -4.44 -23.11
C ALA A 507 0.94 -3.65 -23.48
N LEU A 508 1.00 -2.86 -24.56
CA LEU A 508 -0.08 -1.99 -25.02
C LEU A 508 -1.09 -2.71 -25.94
N GLY A 509 -0.69 -3.84 -26.55
CA GLY A 509 -1.51 -4.53 -27.55
C GLY A 509 -1.57 -3.79 -28.89
N CYS A 510 -0.48 -3.14 -29.30
CA CYS A 510 -0.35 -2.40 -30.57
C CYS A 510 0.83 -2.95 -31.39
N ARG A 511 1.04 -2.44 -32.61
CA ARG A 511 2.21 -2.81 -33.42
C ARG A 511 3.39 -1.90 -33.12
N THR A 512 4.61 -2.41 -33.24
CA THR A 512 5.83 -1.62 -33.06
C THR A 512 5.92 -0.43 -34.02
N SER A 513 5.37 -0.55 -35.24
CA SER A 513 5.26 0.52 -36.24
C SER A 513 4.35 1.69 -35.81
N ASP A 514 3.49 1.48 -34.82
CA ASP A 514 2.58 2.50 -34.29
C ASP A 514 3.24 3.38 -33.21
N LEU A 515 4.48 3.08 -32.84
CA LEU A 515 5.26 3.74 -31.79
C LEU A 515 6.32 4.67 -32.41
N ALA A 516 6.25 5.96 -32.06
CA ALA A 516 7.30 6.94 -32.35
C ALA A 516 8.19 7.13 -31.09
N PRO A 517 9.42 7.65 -31.24
CA PRO A 517 10.32 7.88 -30.09
C PRO A 517 9.74 8.80 -29.00
N ASP A 518 8.89 9.74 -29.38
CA ASP A 518 8.19 10.68 -28.51
C ASP A 518 6.80 10.19 -28.07
N SER A 519 6.39 8.97 -28.48
CA SER A 519 5.15 8.36 -27.99
C SER A 519 5.19 8.22 -26.47
N ASP A 520 4.18 8.78 -25.80
CA ASP A 520 4.00 8.63 -24.35
C ASP A 520 3.18 7.38 -24.07
N PHE A 521 3.64 6.55 -23.11
CA PHE A 521 3.02 5.26 -22.78
C PHE A 521 1.54 5.39 -22.43
N PHE A 522 1.20 6.41 -21.64
CA PHE A 522 -0.16 6.65 -21.18
C PHE A 522 -1.03 7.26 -22.30
N ASP A 523 -0.43 8.10 -23.16
CA ASP A 523 -1.13 8.74 -24.26
C ASP A 523 -1.58 7.75 -25.34
N ILE A 524 -0.79 6.68 -25.54
CA ILE A 524 -1.12 5.65 -26.53
C ILE A 524 -1.93 4.48 -25.95
N GLY A 525 -2.56 4.68 -24.78
CA GLY A 525 -3.50 3.74 -24.18
C GLY A 525 -2.89 2.85 -23.11
N GLY A 526 -1.71 3.21 -22.60
CA GLY A 526 -1.14 2.61 -21.39
C GLY A 526 -1.91 3.06 -20.14
N ASP A 527 -2.00 2.17 -19.19
CA ASP A 527 -2.50 2.39 -17.85
C ASP A 527 -1.54 1.78 -16.82
N SER A 528 -1.81 1.97 -15.54
CA SER A 528 -0.94 1.44 -14.47
C SER A 528 -0.80 -0.09 -14.52
N LEU A 529 -1.79 -0.81 -15.03
CA LEU A 529 -1.75 -2.26 -15.17
C LEU A 529 -0.83 -2.68 -16.31
N LYS A 530 -0.96 -2.01 -17.46
CA LYS A 530 -0.09 -2.24 -18.62
C LYS A 530 1.34 -1.81 -18.33
N LEU A 531 1.54 -0.74 -17.54
CA LEU A 531 2.87 -0.35 -17.08
C LEU A 531 3.49 -1.41 -16.18
N ALA A 532 2.74 -1.97 -15.23
CA ALA A 532 3.25 -3.06 -14.40
C ALA A 532 3.64 -4.29 -15.23
N ARG A 533 2.83 -4.63 -16.27
CA ARG A 533 3.15 -5.68 -17.23
C ARG A 533 4.40 -5.34 -18.05
N LEU A 534 4.55 -4.10 -18.48
CA LEU A 534 5.75 -3.64 -19.21
C LEU A 534 7.00 -3.79 -18.34
N LEU A 535 6.94 -3.38 -17.07
CA LEU A 535 8.07 -3.47 -16.14
C LEU A 535 8.49 -4.93 -15.91
N ASP A 536 7.53 -5.84 -15.76
CA ASP A 536 7.82 -7.29 -15.67
C ASP A 536 8.47 -7.81 -16.96
N LEU A 537 8.01 -7.37 -18.13
CA LEU A 537 8.63 -7.73 -19.40
C LEU A 537 10.05 -7.16 -19.56
N ILE A 538 10.29 -5.93 -19.12
CA ILE A 538 11.62 -5.31 -19.10
C ILE A 538 12.56 -6.10 -18.19
N ASP A 539 12.12 -6.42 -16.97
CA ASP A 539 12.91 -7.21 -16.01
C ASP A 539 13.30 -8.56 -16.62
N ARG A 540 12.33 -9.31 -17.15
CA ARG A 540 12.54 -10.67 -17.67
C ARG A 540 13.29 -10.72 -19.00
N ARG A 541 13.02 -9.79 -19.91
CA ARG A 541 13.51 -9.87 -21.30
C ARG A 541 14.72 -8.98 -21.58
N MET A 542 14.84 -7.83 -20.88
CA MET A 542 15.98 -6.91 -21.06
C MET A 542 17.01 -7.00 -19.92
N GLY A 543 16.72 -7.73 -18.84
CA GLY A 543 17.59 -7.85 -17.68
C GLY A 543 17.87 -6.50 -17.01
N ARG A 544 16.91 -5.57 -17.04
CA ARG A 544 16.97 -4.24 -16.43
C ARG A 544 15.78 -4.04 -15.52
N SER A 545 15.97 -3.39 -14.40
CA SER A 545 14.87 -3.11 -13.44
C SER A 545 14.59 -1.63 -13.36
N LEU A 546 13.33 -1.24 -13.61
CA LEU A 546 12.83 0.12 -13.44
C LEU A 546 11.79 0.14 -12.33
N ARG A 547 11.92 1.11 -11.41
CA ARG A 547 10.87 1.34 -10.43
C ARG A 547 9.66 1.97 -11.10
N PHE A 548 8.47 1.71 -10.57
CA PHE A 548 7.21 2.24 -11.09
C PHE A 548 7.22 3.77 -11.20
N ALA A 549 7.69 4.46 -10.15
CA ALA A 549 7.79 5.92 -10.13
C ALA A 549 8.76 6.47 -11.19
N ASP A 550 9.89 5.78 -11.45
CA ASP A 550 10.86 6.18 -12.46
C ASP A 550 10.30 6.02 -13.88
N ALA A 551 9.55 4.93 -14.13
CA ALA A 551 8.89 4.67 -15.41
C ALA A 551 7.72 5.65 -15.64
N TYR A 552 6.99 6.02 -14.59
CA TYR A 552 5.93 7.03 -14.66
C TYR A 552 6.48 8.42 -14.99
N ALA A 553 7.62 8.79 -14.38
CA ALA A 553 8.30 10.06 -14.66
C ALA A 553 8.97 10.08 -16.06
N ALA A 554 9.29 8.92 -16.62
CA ALA A 554 9.92 8.75 -17.92
C ALA A 554 8.94 8.08 -18.90
N SER A 555 7.75 8.64 -19.06
CA SER A 555 6.61 8.02 -19.73
C SER A 555 6.70 7.96 -21.25
N THR A 556 7.64 8.68 -21.90
CA THR A 556 7.85 8.53 -23.34
C THR A 556 8.82 7.41 -23.67
N LEU A 557 8.67 6.80 -24.87
CA LEU A 557 9.53 5.70 -25.29
C LEU A 557 11.01 6.09 -25.24
N HIS A 558 11.36 7.30 -25.70
CA HIS A 558 12.73 7.83 -25.67
C HIS A 558 13.24 8.07 -24.24
N THR A 559 12.44 8.71 -23.38
CA THR A 559 12.86 8.98 -21.99
C THR A 559 12.97 7.70 -21.16
N MET A 560 12.10 6.73 -21.39
CA MET A 560 12.17 5.43 -20.77
C MET A 560 13.39 4.64 -21.25
N ALA A 561 13.72 4.69 -22.55
CA ALA A 561 14.93 4.09 -23.09
C ALA A 561 16.19 4.66 -22.42
N ARG A 562 16.30 5.99 -22.31
CA ARG A 562 17.42 6.64 -21.61
C ARG A 562 17.49 6.25 -20.13
N ARG A 563 16.34 6.13 -19.47
CA ARG A 563 16.31 5.71 -18.07
C ARG A 563 16.76 4.26 -17.90
N LEU A 564 16.43 3.40 -18.86
CA LEU A 564 16.88 2.00 -18.90
C LEU A 564 18.38 1.86 -19.11
N GLU A 565 19.04 2.76 -19.83
CA GLU A 565 20.51 2.74 -19.98
C GLU A 565 21.23 2.82 -18.63
N THR A 566 20.68 3.60 -17.70
CA THR A 566 21.21 3.80 -16.33
C THR A 566 20.50 2.96 -15.27
N ALA A 567 19.47 2.18 -15.66
CA ALA A 567 18.74 1.34 -14.74
C ALA A 567 19.63 0.19 -14.21
N PRO A 568 19.47 -0.21 -12.94
CA PRO A 568 20.19 -1.37 -12.43
C PRO A 568 19.84 -2.61 -13.25
N THR A 569 20.81 -3.53 -13.37
CA THR A 569 20.57 -4.83 -14.00
C THR A 569 19.54 -5.59 -13.18
N ALA A 570 18.52 -6.15 -13.82
CA ALA A 570 17.59 -7.07 -13.17
C ALA A 570 18.40 -8.25 -12.63
N VAL A 571 18.11 -8.64 -11.41
CA VAL A 571 18.82 -9.74 -10.77
C VAL A 571 18.36 -11.04 -11.45
N PRO A 572 19.25 -11.81 -12.08
CA PRO A 572 18.86 -13.06 -12.74
C PRO A 572 18.25 -14.03 -11.71
N PRO A 573 17.34 -14.93 -12.10
CA PRO A 573 16.80 -15.96 -11.23
C PRO A 573 17.88 -16.67 -10.43
N VAL A 574 17.58 -17.01 -9.18
CA VAL A 574 18.54 -17.77 -8.35
C VAL A 574 18.75 -19.15 -8.99
N PRO A 575 19.97 -19.54 -9.32
CA PRO A 575 20.22 -20.83 -9.93
C PRO A 575 19.79 -21.97 -9.01
N VAL A 576 19.12 -23.00 -9.54
CA VAL A 576 18.68 -24.17 -8.79
C VAL A 576 19.67 -25.32 -8.99
N GLY A 577 20.33 -25.72 -7.89
CA GLY A 577 21.24 -26.88 -7.86
C GLY A 577 20.50 -28.18 -7.51
N THR A 578 21.20 -29.30 -7.64
CA THR A 578 20.65 -30.65 -7.38
C THR A 578 21.33 -31.42 -6.25
N GLY A 579 22.45 -30.93 -5.70
CA GLY A 579 23.23 -31.63 -4.67
C GLY A 579 22.65 -31.44 -3.25
N PRO A 580 22.97 -32.37 -2.33
CA PRO A 580 22.62 -32.25 -0.92
C PRO A 580 23.60 -31.39 -0.13
N THR A 581 24.75 -30.99 -0.69
CA THR A 581 25.82 -30.25 0.00
C THR A 581 26.06 -28.91 -0.67
N GLY A 582 26.41 -27.89 0.12
CA GLY A 582 26.64 -26.52 -0.37
C GLY A 582 27.60 -25.73 0.51
N VAL A 583 27.94 -24.52 0.05
CA VAL A 583 28.68 -23.54 0.86
C VAL A 583 27.77 -22.96 1.95
N ALA A 584 28.35 -22.64 3.10
CA ALA A 584 27.58 -21.92 4.13
C ALA A 584 27.29 -20.47 3.70
N HIS A 585 26.13 -19.99 4.08
CA HIS A 585 25.75 -18.58 3.90
C HIS A 585 26.75 -17.67 4.65
N PRO A 586 27.11 -16.48 4.12
CA PRO A 586 28.07 -15.58 4.79
C PRO A 586 27.73 -15.29 6.26
N ALA A 587 26.45 -15.04 6.56
CA ALA A 587 26.00 -14.82 7.93
C ALA A 587 26.16 -16.08 8.82
N GLN A 588 26.01 -17.28 8.26
CA GLN A 588 26.26 -18.52 9.01
C GLN A 588 27.72 -18.70 9.39
N ARG A 589 28.67 -18.29 8.51
CA ARG A 589 30.12 -18.43 8.79
C ARG A 589 30.50 -17.62 10.03
N GLY A 590 30.12 -16.35 10.08
CA GLY A 590 30.38 -15.50 11.25
C GLY A 590 29.73 -16.03 12.53
N LEU A 591 28.47 -16.46 12.44
CA LEU A 591 27.75 -17.01 13.60
C LEU A 591 28.33 -18.35 14.07
N TYR A 592 28.76 -19.21 13.15
CA TYR A 592 29.42 -20.47 13.49
C TYR A 592 30.76 -20.24 14.23
N THR A 593 31.51 -19.21 13.82
CA THR A 593 32.76 -18.83 14.52
C THR A 593 32.47 -18.37 15.96
N LEU A 594 31.42 -17.59 16.18
CA LEU A 594 30.98 -17.18 17.50
C LEU A 594 30.53 -18.40 18.35
N TRP A 595 29.77 -19.30 17.74
CA TRP A 595 29.37 -20.56 18.42
C TRP A 595 30.58 -21.41 18.81
N GLN A 596 31.61 -21.53 17.94
CA GLN A 596 32.83 -22.29 18.29
C GLN A 596 33.57 -21.67 19.49
N ALA A 597 33.55 -20.36 19.62
CA ALA A 597 34.16 -19.69 20.77
C ALA A 597 33.39 -19.95 22.07
N GLU A 598 32.07 -20.11 21.99
CA GLU A 598 31.18 -20.23 23.14
C GLU A 598 29.98 -21.17 22.87
N PRO A 599 30.22 -22.53 22.82
CA PRO A 599 29.19 -23.49 22.43
C PRO A 599 27.99 -23.58 23.40
N ALA A 600 28.17 -23.10 24.61
CA ALA A 600 27.12 -23.08 25.64
C ALA A 600 26.21 -21.84 25.58
N SER A 601 26.53 -20.85 24.76
CA SER A 601 25.78 -19.60 24.67
C SER A 601 24.38 -19.82 24.13
N LEU A 602 23.41 -19.12 24.72
CA LEU A 602 22.00 -19.05 24.27
C LEU A 602 21.70 -17.81 23.46
N ALA A 603 22.69 -16.93 23.24
CA ALA A 603 22.50 -15.63 22.60
C ALA A 603 21.84 -15.71 21.21
N TYR A 604 22.05 -16.83 20.50
CA TYR A 604 21.55 -17.05 19.15
C TYR A 604 20.42 -18.07 19.04
N ASN A 605 19.83 -18.47 20.15
CA ASN A 605 18.55 -19.15 20.16
C ASN A 605 17.42 -18.14 19.83
N ILE A 606 16.36 -18.63 19.20
CA ILE A 606 15.14 -17.86 18.87
C ILE A 606 13.96 -18.58 19.57
N PRO A 607 13.82 -18.45 20.88
CA PRO A 607 12.70 -19.05 21.57
C PRO A 607 11.45 -18.20 21.37
N ILE A 608 10.37 -18.85 20.92
CA ILE A 608 9.07 -18.23 20.71
C ILE A 608 7.98 -19.02 21.39
N ARG A 609 6.91 -18.33 21.79
CA ARG A 609 5.68 -18.91 22.28
C ARG A 609 4.54 -18.54 21.33
N LEU A 610 3.74 -19.52 20.96
CA LEU A 610 2.49 -19.35 20.24
C LEU A 610 1.33 -19.66 21.18
N ASP A 611 0.51 -18.67 21.47
CA ASP A 611 -0.73 -18.80 22.24
C ASP A 611 -1.90 -18.93 21.27
N PHE A 612 -2.58 -20.08 21.26
CA PHE A 612 -3.72 -20.34 20.40
C PHE A 612 -5.04 -19.90 21.05
N ASP A 613 -5.90 -19.23 20.29
CA ASP A 613 -7.22 -18.76 20.75
C ASP A 613 -8.30 -19.86 20.73
N GLY A 614 -7.91 -21.15 20.72
CA GLY A 614 -8.85 -22.28 20.68
C GLY A 614 -8.16 -23.62 20.91
N PRO A 615 -8.91 -24.71 20.96
CA PRO A 615 -8.35 -26.04 21.12
C PRO A 615 -7.52 -26.42 19.89
N VAL A 616 -6.32 -26.93 20.14
CA VAL A 616 -5.40 -27.41 19.12
C VAL A 616 -5.35 -28.93 19.17
N ASP A 617 -5.46 -29.59 18.03
CA ASP A 617 -5.25 -31.03 17.92
C ASP A 617 -3.75 -31.34 17.96
N PRO A 618 -3.24 -32.01 19.03
CA PRO A 618 -1.82 -32.26 19.16
C PRO A 618 -1.23 -33.15 18.05
N GLU A 619 -2.02 -34.09 17.53
CA GLU A 619 -1.53 -35.01 16.50
C GLU A 619 -1.41 -34.29 15.13
N ARG A 620 -2.40 -33.47 14.79
CA ARG A 620 -2.32 -32.61 13.60
C ARG A 620 -1.16 -31.63 13.68
N LEU A 621 -0.94 -31.02 14.84
CA LEU A 621 0.17 -30.08 15.04
C LEU A 621 1.54 -30.78 14.88
N ARG A 622 1.71 -31.98 15.43
CA ARG A 622 2.93 -32.79 15.25
C ARG A 622 3.13 -33.18 13.80
N ALA A 623 2.08 -33.58 13.10
CA ALA A 623 2.13 -33.92 11.68
C ALA A 623 2.50 -32.70 10.85
N ALA A 624 1.94 -31.52 11.13
CA ALA A 624 2.27 -30.27 10.45
C ALA A 624 3.74 -29.88 10.68
N LEU A 625 4.26 -29.97 11.90
CA LEU A 625 5.66 -29.66 12.20
C LEU A 625 6.62 -30.64 11.47
N ARG A 626 6.31 -31.93 11.41
CA ARG A 626 7.10 -32.90 10.63
C ARG A 626 7.10 -32.56 9.14
N THR A 627 5.94 -32.19 8.60
CA THR A 627 5.82 -31.75 7.21
C THR A 627 6.69 -30.52 6.93
N LEU A 628 6.74 -29.53 7.85
CA LEU A 628 7.60 -28.35 7.72
C LEU A 628 9.09 -28.74 7.71
N ILE A 629 9.51 -29.65 8.60
CA ILE A 629 10.91 -30.13 8.67
C ILE A 629 11.30 -30.78 7.33
N HIS A 630 10.43 -31.59 6.72
CA HIS A 630 10.71 -32.20 5.43
C HIS A 630 10.63 -31.20 4.25
N ARG A 631 9.79 -30.17 4.36
CA ARG A 631 9.57 -29.17 3.31
C ARG A 631 10.73 -28.20 3.16
N HIS A 632 11.35 -27.81 4.27
CA HIS A 632 12.39 -26.79 4.32
C HIS A 632 13.77 -27.37 4.60
N ASP A 633 14.64 -27.33 3.59
CA ASP A 633 16.01 -27.88 3.67
C ASP A 633 16.80 -27.34 4.86
N ALA A 634 16.66 -26.04 5.20
CA ALA A 634 17.36 -25.44 6.34
C ALA A 634 17.10 -26.15 7.67
N LEU A 635 15.87 -26.70 7.88
CA LEU A 635 15.54 -27.43 9.10
C LEU A 635 16.19 -28.81 9.21
N ARG A 636 16.71 -29.35 8.10
CA ARG A 636 17.40 -30.65 8.02
C ARG A 636 18.89 -30.48 7.70
N THR A 637 19.40 -29.25 7.79
CA THR A 637 20.78 -28.93 7.46
C THR A 637 21.68 -29.13 8.67
N ARG A 638 22.77 -29.88 8.48
CA ARG A 638 23.91 -29.89 9.40
C ARG A 638 25.05 -29.05 8.86
N LEU A 639 25.82 -28.45 9.77
CA LEU A 639 27.01 -27.69 9.44
C LEU A 639 28.25 -28.46 9.90
N HIS A 640 29.29 -28.49 9.05
CA HIS A 640 30.57 -29.09 9.37
C HIS A 640 31.72 -28.34 8.66
N VAL A 641 32.92 -28.48 9.19
CA VAL A 641 34.11 -27.86 8.59
C VAL A 641 34.86 -28.94 7.79
N ASP A 642 35.19 -28.63 6.54
CA ASP A 642 36.10 -29.46 5.71
C ASP A 642 37.33 -28.65 5.28
N ALA A 643 38.16 -29.22 4.38
CA ALA A 643 39.36 -28.56 3.90
C ALA A 643 39.10 -27.23 3.12
N THR A 644 37.87 -26.99 2.69
CA THR A 644 37.45 -25.81 1.94
C THR A 644 36.71 -24.77 2.80
N GLY A 645 36.50 -25.05 4.09
CA GLY A 645 35.85 -24.18 5.05
C GLY A 645 34.54 -24.74 5.60
N LEU A 646 33.64 -23.85 6.07
CA LEU A 646 32.33 -24.23 6.60
C LEU A 646 31.39 -24.65 5.48
N ARG A 647 30.92 -25.90 5.58
CA ARG A 647 29.98 -26.53 4.65
C ARG A 647 28.68 -26.85 5.33
N GLN A 648 27.64 -26.96 4.51
CA GLN A 648 26.35 -27.44 4.95
C GLN A 648 25.89 -28.62 4.10
N GLU A 649 25.15 -29.52 4.74
CA GLU A 649 24.62 -30.72 4.12
C GLU A 649 23.17 -30.92 4.58
N VAL A 650 22.27 -31.11 3.62
CA VAL A 650 20.86 -31.40 3.86
C VAL A 650 20.70 -32.91 3.99
N LEU A 651 20.20 -33.36 5.12
CA LEU A 651 19.90 -34.79 5.36
C LEU A 651 18.51 -35.12 4.80
N ASP A 652 18.33 -36.35 4.33
CA ASP A 652 17.05 -36.83 3.81
C ASP A 652 16.00 -36.92 4.93
N ASP A 653 16.43 -37.37 6.14
CA ASP A 653 15.57 -37.47 7.32
C ASP A 653 16.35 -37.09 8.60
N VAL A 654 15.61 -36.61 9.61
CA VAL A 654 16.15 -36.22 10.89
C VAL A 654 15.24 -36.72 12.01
N ALA A 655 15.83 -37.25 13.07
CA ALA A 655 15.11 -37.66 14.30
C ALA A 655 14.57 -36.41 14.99
N TRP A 656 13.23 -36.33 15.16
CA TRP A 656 12.61 -35.19 15.80
C TRP A 656 11.28 -35.54 16.47
N GLU A 657 11.08 -34.99 17.67
CA GLU A 657 9.87 -35.16 18.46
C GLU A 657 9.41 -33.82 19.06
N CYS A 658 8.07 -33.64 19.14
CA CYS A 658 7.46 -32.56 19.88
C CYS A 658 7.18 -33.03 21.32
N GLU A 659 7.83 -32.42 22.29
CA GLU A 659 7.59 -32.69 23.70
C GLU A 659 6.15 -32.27 24.08
N THR A 660 5.53 -32.98 25.03
CA THR A 660 4.23 -32.60 25.59
C THR A 660 4.33 -32.54 27.10
N VAL A 661 3.91 -31.42 27.67
CA VAL A 661 3.86 -31.21 29.12
C VAL A 661 2.44 -30.77 29.54
N PRO A 662 2.03 -31.03 30.76
CA PRO A 662 0.76 -30.49 31.27
C PRO A 662 0.76 -28.96 31.23
N PRO A 663 -0.37 -28.32 30.87
CA PRO A 663 -0.48 -26.87 30.92
C PRO A 663 -0.41 -26.38 32.38
N GLY A 664 0.36 -25.31 32.59
CA GLY A 664 0.60 -24.76 33.94
C GLY A 664 1.13 -23.33 33.90
N ASP A 665 2.03 -22.99 34.78
CA ASP A 665 2.76 -21.73 34.76
C ASP A 665 3.74 -21.71 33.58
N PRO A 666 3.75 -20.65 32.72
CA PRO A 666 4.67 -20.53 31.62
C PRO A 666 6.16 -20.69 31.99
N ALA A 667 6.57 -20.24 33.16
CA ALA A 667 7.95 -20.40 33.62
C ALA A 667 8.31 -21.87 33.86
N ALA A 668 7.42 -22.64 34.45
CA ALA A 668 7.60 -24.09 34.68
C ALA A 668 7.52 -24.88 33.35
N GLU A 669 6.72 -24.43 32.39
CA GLU A 669 6.62 -25.04 31.04
C GLU A 669 7.92 -24.85 30.25
N LEU A 670 8.70 -23.79 30.51
CA LEU A 670 9.96 -23.49 29.87
C LEU A 670 11.17 -24.15 30.53
N ASP A 671 11.01 -24.73 31.70
CA ASP A 671 12.14 -25.32 32.43
C ASP A 671 12.88 -26.36 31.56
N GLY A 672 14.20 -26.18 31.43
CA GLY A 672 15.08 -27.03 30.60
C GLY A 672 14.77 -27.08 29.12
N PHE A 673 13.84 -26.22 28.60
CA PHE A 673 13.47 -26.22 27.19
C PHE A 673 14.50 -25.44 26.33
N ILE A 674 14.83 -24.21 26.73
CA ILE A 674 15.83 -23.40 26.07
C ILE A 674 17.21 -23.89 26.50
N ARG A 675 17.97 -24.46 25.57
CA ARG A 675 19.30 -25.00 25.84
C ARG A 675 20.18 -24.90 24.59
N PRO A 676 21.51 -24.99 24.70
CA PRO A 676 22.42 -24.90 23.55
C PRO A 676 22.10 -25.90 22.45
N PHE A 677 22.40 -25.56 21.21
CA PHE A 677 22.33 -26.42 20.03
C PHE A 677 23.72 -26.84 19.59
N ASP A 678 23.81 -28.03 19.00
CA ASP A 678 24.98 -28.51 18.26
C ASP A 678 24.69 -28.39 16.76
N PRO A 679 25.37 -27.50 15.99
CA PRO A 679 25.15 -27.33 14.56
C PRO A 679 25.40 -28.58 13.71
N ALA A 680 26.11 -29.57 14.24
CA ALA A 680 26.35 -30.85 13.55
C ALA A 680 25.15 -31.82 13.70
N VAL A 681 24.18 -31.54 14.58
CA VAL A 681 23.07 -32.45 14.93
C VAL A 681 21.73 -31.77 14.63
N PRO A 682 21.22 -31.82 13.36
CA PRO A 682 19.90 -31.29 13.03
C PRO A 682 18.76 -32.17 13.58
N PRO A 683 17.53 -31.62 13.76
CA PRO A 683 17.19 -30.26 13.45
C PRO A 683 17.60 -29.30 14.58
N LEU A 684 18.03 -28.10 14.18
CA LEU A 684 18.27 -27.03 15.16
C LEU A 684 16.94 -26.36 15.56
N LEU A 685 15.91 -27.18 15.79
CA LEU A 685 14.54 -26.82 16.14
C LEU A 685 14.04 -27.76 17.23
N ARG A 686 13.52 -27.22 18.32
CA ARG A 686 12.78 -27.91 19.36
C ARG A 686 11.36 -27.42 19.45
N ALA A 687 10.44 -28.29 19.82
CA ALA A 687 9.06 -27.94 20.06
C ALA A 687 8.53 -28.57 21.34
N ARG A 688 7.74 -27.81 22.09
CA ARG A 688 7.05 -28.26 23.30
C ARG A 688 5.61 -27.74 23.31
N LEU A 689 4.66 -28.66 23.50
CA LEU A 689 3.24 -28.33 23.54
C LEU A 689 2.73 -28.42 24.99
N ALA A 690 2.07 -27.35 25.45
CA ALA A 690 1.46 -27.25 26.79
C ALA A 690 0.02 -26.71 26.65
N GLY A 691 -0.94 -27.61 26.43
CA GLY A 691 -2.34 -27.21 26.15
C GLY A 691 -2.47 -26.30 24.93
N PRO A 692 -2.96 -25.04 25.07
CA PRO A 692 -3.10 -24.11 23.97
C PRO A 692 -1.81 -23.34 23.65
N ARG A 693 -0.67 -23.69 24.24
CA ARG A 693 0.61 -23.03 24.04
C ARG A 693 1.61 -23.94 23.33
N LEU A 694 2.18 -23.47 22.24
CA LEU A 694 3.30 -24.13 21.57
C LEU A 694 4.57 -23.29 21.77
N TYR A 695 5.58 -23.90 22.34
CA TYR A 695 6.93 -23.34 22.44
C TYR A 695 7.79 -23.91 21.31
N LEU A 696 8.47 -23.03 20.58
CA LEU A 696 9.47 -23.38 19.59
C LEU A 696 10.79 -22.70 19.98
N ASP A 697 11.88 -23.44 19.93
CA ASP A 697 13.23 -22.91 20.07
C ASP A 697 14.03 -23.27 18.82
N LEU A 698 14.43 -22.25 18.05
CA LEU A 698 15.20 -22.39 16.82
C LEU A 698 16.60 -21.78 17.01
N HIS A 699 17.58 -22.27 16.32
CA HIS A 699 18.88 -21.59 16.26
C HIS A 699 18.96 -20.64 15.07
N HIS A 700 19.58 -19.47 15.24
CA HIS A 700 19.71 -18.48 14.16
C HIS A 700 20.45 -19.00 12.94
N LEU A 701 21.31 -20.03 13.04
CA LEU A 701 21.98 -20.67 11.89
C LEU A 701 21.02 -21.23 10.83
N ILE A 702 19.76 -21.49 11.17
CA ILE A 702 18.77 -22.08 10.26
C ILE A 702 17.54 -21.19 10.01
N ALA A 703 17.39 -20.10 10.75
CA ALA A 703 16.21 -19.25 10.65
C ALA A 703 16.50 -17.80 11.05
N ASP A 704 15.70 -16.90 10.50
CA ASP A 704 15.58 -15.48 10.88
C ASP A 704 14.13 -15.09 11.13
N GLY A 705 13.82 -13.84 11.44
CA GLY A 705 12.47 -13.37 11.72
C GLY A 705 11.48 -13.62 10.57
N VAL A 706 11.91 -13.46 9.31
CA VAL A 706 11.07 -13.77 8.13
C VAL A 706 10.83 -15.27 8.04
N SER A 707 11.84 -16.09 8.32
CA SER A 707 11.70 -17.56 8.36
C SER A 707 10.71 -18.01 9.42
N VAL A 708 10.75 -17.41 10.62
CA VAL A 708 9.77 -17.67 11.70
C VAL A 708 8.36 -17.37 11.22
N ARG A 709 8.15 -16.23 10.56
CA ARG A 709 6.83 -15.87 9.98
C ARG A 709 6.35 -16.90 8.95
N VAL A 710 7.23 -17.33 8.05
CA VAL A 710 6.91 -18.35 7.03
C VAL A 710 6.53 -19.66 7.70
N LEU A 711 7.34 -20.13 8.68
CA LEU A 711 7.10 -21.37 9.40
C LEU A 711 5.80 -21.37 10.17
N VAL A 712 5.51 -20.30 10.93
CA VAL A 712 4.27 -20.20 11.72
C VAL A 712 3.05 -20.14 10.81
N ARG A 713 3.07 -19.34 9.73
CA ARG A 713 1.97 -19.29 8.77
C ARG A 713 1.69 -20.67 8.16
N GLN A 714 2.72 -21.35 7.66
CA GLN A 714 2.58 -22.68 7.08
C GLN A 714 2.18 -23.75 8.11
N LEU A 715 2.61 -23.61 9.39
CA LEU A 715 2.19 -24.50 10.48
C LEU A 715 0.68 -24.45 10.66
N LEU A 716 0.11 -23.24 10.73
CA LEU A 716 -1.33 -23.08 10.89
C LEU A 716 -2.09 -23.57 9.66
N ASP A 717 -1.62 -23.26 8.46
CA ASP A 717 -2.23 -23.75 7.22
C ASP A 717 -2.27 -25.28 7.15
N LEU A 718 -1.16 -25.95 7.48
CA LEU A 718 -1.07 -27.43 7.50
C LEU A 718 -1.96 -28.03 8.59
N HIS A 719 -2.04 -27.41 9.79
CA HIS A 719 -2.93 -27.85 10.86
C HIS A 719 -4.39 -27.81 10.45
N GLU A 720 -4.82 -26.80 9.71
CA GLU A 720 -6.17 -26.63 9.18
C GLU A 720 -6.45 -27.48 7.92
N GLY A 721 -5.46 -28.26 7.45
CA GLY A 721 -5.59 -29.20 6.33
C GLY A 721 -5.28 -28.58 4.97
N GLY A 722 -4.68 -27.40 4.94
CA GLY A 722 -4.14 -26.77 3.73
C GLY A 722 -2.81 -27.43 3.26
N ASP A 723 -2.39 -27.11 2.06
CA ASP A 723 -1.08 -27.49 1.52
C ASP A 723 -0.36 -26.24 0.97
N PRO A 724 0.32 -25.48 1.84
CA PRO A 724 1.01 -24.28 1.42
C PRO A 724 2.08 -24.57 0.37
N ALA A 725 2.30 -23.64 -0.55
CA ALA A 725 3.25 -23.79 -1.64
C ALA A 725 4.67 -24.09 -1.12
N ARG A 726 5.42 -24.91 -1.86
CA ARG A 726 6.84 -25.12 -1.59
C ARG A 726 7.65 -23.89 -1.95
N PRO A 727 8.79 -23.61 -1.27
CA PRO A 727 9.65 -22.50 -1.64
C PRO A 727 10.17 -22.66 -3.08
N THR A 728 10.20 -21.58 -3.82
CA THR A 728 10.69 -21.53 -5.21
C THR A 728 12.18 -21.88 -5.30
N VAL A 729 12.95 -21.44 -4.30
CA VAL A 729 14.40 -21.62 -4.21
C VAL A 729 14.73 -22.42 -2.96
N ARG A 730 15.62 -23.40 -3.09
CA ARG A 730 16.14 -24.20 -1.98
C ARG A 730 17.11 -23.36 -1.13
N TRP A 731 17.23 -23.70 0.16
CA TRP A 731 18.16 -23.02 1.06
C TRP A 731 19.62 -23.06 0.58
N LEU A 732 20.11 -24.21 0.09
CA LEU A 732 21.50 -24.34 -0.41
C LEU A 732 21.78 -23.41 -1.59
N ASP A 733 20.83 -23.28 -2.50
CA ASP A 733 20.97 -22.45 -3.71
C ASP A 733 20.95 -20.96 -3.33
N ALA A 734 20.06 -20.59 -2.39
CA ALA A 734 20.01 -19.25 -1.82
C ALA A 734 21.33 -18.88 -1.11
N ALA A 735 21.88 -19.79 -0.31
CA ALA A 735 23.14 -19.57 0.41
C ALA A 735 24.31 -19.37 -0.55
N ALA A 736 24.42 -20.18 -1.63
CA ALA A 736 25.43 -20.04 -2.65
C ALA A 736 25.32 -18.70 -3.39
N TRP A 737 24.11 -18.31 -3.77
CA TRP A 737 23.82 -17.04 -4.43
C TRP A 737 24.17 -15.82 -3.56
N CYS A 738 23.88 -15.87 -2.25
CA CYS A 738 24.27 -14.82 -1.31
C CYS A 738 25.80 -14.77 -1.09
N ALA A 739 26.48 -15.92 -1.06
CA ALA A 739 27.93 -15.99 -0.90
C ALA A 739 28.67 -15.32 -2.06
N GLU A 740 28.20 -15.53 -3.30
CA GLU A 740 28.75 -14.87 -4.49
C GLU A 740 28.63 -13.34 -4.41
N ARG A 741 27.52 -12.84 -3.87
CA ARG A 741 27.29 -11.40 -3.71
C ARG A 741 28.12 -10.79 -2.58
N ALA A 742 28.25 -11.48 -1.47
CA ALA A 742 29.08 -11.02 -0.36
C ALA A 742 30.53 -10.77 -0.79
N ALA A 743 31.07 -11.65 -1.65
CA ALA A 743 32.42 -11.47 -2.21
C ALA A 743 32.54 -10.18 -3.05
N ARG A 744 31.47 -9.75 -3.71
CA ARG A 744 31.43 -8.47 -4.46
C ARG A 744 31.35 -7.26 -3.54
N ASP A 745 30.60 -7.38 -2.42
CA ASP A 745 30.34 -6.28 -1.48
C ASP A 745 31.51 -6.02 -0.52
N HIS A 746 32.47 -6.95 -0.42
CA HIS A 746 33.62 -6.86 0.50
C HIS A 746 34.41 -5.55 0.34
N GLY A 747 34.79 -5.21 -0.89
CA GLY A 747 35.57 -3.99 -1.17
C GLY A 747 34.85 -2.69 -0.77
N TYR A 748 33.54 -2.64 -0.91
CA TYR A 748 32.72 -1.51 -0.46
C TYR A 748 32.83 -1.32 1.06
N TRP A 749 32.59 -2.39 1.82
CA TRP A 749 32.59 -2.31 3.29
C TRP A 749 34.00 -2.04 3.84
N ALA A 750 35.05 -2.66 3.28
CA ALA A 750 36.42 -2.38 3.67
C ALA A 750 36.77 -0.88 3.54
N ALA A 751 36.40 -0.27 2.42
CA ALA A 751 36.63 1.17 2.21
C ALA A 751 35.78 2.06 3.11
N ARG A 752 34.55 1.65 3.47
CA ARG A 752 33.67 2.45 4.34
C ARG A 752 34.07 2.43 5.80
N LEU A 753 34.66 1.35 6.26
CA LEU A 753 35.11 1.17 7.65
C LEU A 753 36.55 1.66 7.86
N ASP A 754 37.26 1.99 6.81
CA ASP A 754 38.61 2.50 6.93
C ASP A 754 38.68 3.79 7.77
N GLY A 755 39.51 3.79 8.80
CA GLY A 755 39.64 4.85 9.77
C GLY A 755 38.50 5.00 10.78
N MET A 756 37.50 4.11 10.76
CA MET A 756 36.43 4.10 11.77
C MET A 756 36.90 3.44 13.07
N PRO A 757 36.39 3.88 14.25
CA PRO A 757 36.69 3.20 15.48
C PRO A 757 36.08 1.81 15.50
N GLY A 758 36.84 0.81 15.98
CA GLY A 758 36.34 -0.52 16.26
C GLY A 758 35.48 -0.56 17.55
N ALA A 759 35.05 -1.74 17.92
CA ALA A 759 34.30 -1.97 19.17
C ALA A 759 35.13 -1.61 20.43
N GLY A 760 34.44 -1.40 21.55
CA GLY A 760 35.03 -1.01 22.84
C GLY A 760 35.27 0.50 23.00
N THR A 761 34.62 1.33 22.20
CA THR A 761 34.78 2.80 22.24
C THR A 761 33.76 3.50 23.13
N PHE A 762 32.62 2.90 23.43
CA PHE A 762 31.59 3.50 24.29
C PHE A 762 31.99 3.48 25.75
N VAL A 763 31.55 4.51 26.48
CA VAL A 763 31.73 4.61 27.92
C VAL A 763 30.86 3.57 28.61
N THR A 764 31.45 2.81 29.55
CA THR A 764 30.78 1.78 30.36
C THR A 764 30.85 2.11 31.84
N ASP A 765 29.87 1.74 32.63
CA ASP A 765 29.84 1.96 34.08
C ASP A 765 30.88 1.11 34.83
N ARG A 766 31.20 -0.05 34.24
CA ARG A 766 32.14 -1.03 34.81
C ARG A 766 33.28 -1.30 33.81
N PRO A 767 34.46 -1.61 34.29
CA PRO A 767 35.58 -1.98 33.45
C PRO A 767 35.19 -3.19 32.56
N ARG A 768 35.56 -3.17 31.30
CA ARG A 768 35.33 -4.27 30.37
C ARG A 768 36.14 -5.51 30.79
N PRO A 769 35.48 -6.66 31.00
CA PRO A 769 36.20 -7.88 31.37
C PRO A 769 36.99 -8.43 30.18
N PRO A 770 38.03 -9.28 30.41
CA PRO A 770 38.81 -9.88 29.31
C PRO A 770 37.99 -10.82 28.41
N ARG A 771 36.87 -11.35 28.89
CA ARG A 771 35.87 -12.12 28.15
C ARG A 771 34.50 -11.57 28.44
N PRO A 772 33.60 -11.49 27.43
CA PRO A 772 32.22 -11.05 27.64
C PRO A 772 31.51 -11.93 28.66
N GLY A 773 30.70 -11.36 29.53
CA GLY A 773 29.81 -12.11 30.42
C GLY A 773 28.48 -12.47 29.70
N ASP A 774 27.76 -13.44 30.25
CA ASP A 774 26.48 -13.95 29.68
C ASP A 774 25.25 -13.29 30.32
N THR A 775 25.42 -12.30 31.16
CA THR A 775 24.30 -11.67 31.87
C THR A 775 23.75 -10.50 31.05
N GLY A 776 22.57 -10.69 30.44
CA GLY A 776 21.79 -9.64 29.80
C GLY A 776 20.70 -9.11 30.71
N ALA A 777 20.43 -7.80 30.61
CA ALA A 777 19.30 -7.16 31.23
C ALA A 777 18.56 -6.30 30.21
N ARG A 778 17.32 -5.91 30.50
CA ARG A 778 16.44 -5.22 29.56
C ARG A 778 15.67 -4.11 30.23
N GLU A 779 15.70 -2.94 29.62
CA GLU A 779 14.83 -1.81 29.94
C GLU A 779 13.80 -1.60 28.84
N ARG A 780 12.58 -1.20 29.25
CA ARG A 780 11.45 -1.09 28.31
C ARG A 780 10.70 0.22 28.50
N ARG A 781 10.27 0.83 27.38
CA ARG A 781 9.33 1.95 27.36
C ARG A 781 8.11 1.61 26.51
N ASP A 782 6.92 1.74 27.11
CA ASP A 782 5.61 1.41 26.52
C ASP A 782 4.55 2.38 27.08
N PRO A 783 3.70 3.03 26.28
CA PRO A 783 3.81 3.20 24.84
C PRO A 783 4.57 4.48 24.42
N VAL A 784 5.38 4.39 23.39
CA VAL A 784 5.85 5.56 22.66
C VAL A 784 4.83 5.88 21.57
N ALA A 785 4.52 7.17 21.36
CA ALA A 785 3.60 7.56 20.30
C ALA A 785 4.18 7.20 18.93
N ALA A 786 3.69 6.12 18.30
CA ALA A 786 4.12 5.68 16.97
C ALA A 786 4.00 6.82 15.94
N SER A 787 3.00 7.71 16.10
CA SER A 787 2.81 8.90 15.28
C SER A 787 3.99 9.89 15.30
N LEU A 788 4.74 9.98 16.41
CA LEU A 788 5.92 10.88 16.48
C LEU A 788 6.99 10.42 15.51
N LEU A 789 7.38 9.14 15.56
CA LEU A 789 8.44 8.61 14.71
C LEU A 789 8.10 8.75 13.21
N THR A 790 6.86 8.41 12.85
CA THR A 790 6.37 8.54 11.47
C THR A 790 6.32 10.00 11.02
N ARG A 791 5.89 10.93 11.89
CA ARG A 791 5.85 12.37 11.59
C ARG A 791 7.25 12.92 11.33
N VAL A 792 8.21 12.59 12.19
CA VAL A 792 9.61 13.02 12.04
C VAL A 792 10.22 12.42 10.77
N ALA A 793 9.95 11.17 10.48
CA ALA A 793 10.42 10.54 9.24
C ALA A 793 9.90 11.27 7.99
N ARG A 794 8.63 11.67 7.98
CA ARG A 794 8.04 12.45 6.88
C ARG A 794 8.64 13.84 6.75
N SER A 795 8.81 14.58 7.86
CA SER A 795 9.39 15.93 7.82
C SER A 795 10.80 15.94 7.25
N HIS A 796 11.57 14.89 7.52
CA HIS A 796 12.92 14.70 7.02
C HIS A 796 13.00 13.90 5.70
N ARG A 797 11.85 13.45 5.10
CA ARG A 797 11.77 12.64 3.87
C ARG A 797 12.60 11.36 3.94
N THR A 798 12.56 10.68 5.07
CA THR A 798 13.31 9.46 5.35
C THR A 798 12.41 8.37 5.96
N THR A 799 13.01 7.28 6.46
CA THR A 799 12.29 6.18 7.09
C THR A 799 12.31 6.27 8.62
N PRO A 800 11.33 5.68 9.33
CA PRO A 800 11.36 5.56 10.78
C PRO A 800 12.64 4.95 11.34
N PHE A 801 13.24 3.99 10.63
CA PHE A 801 14.52 3.40 10.99
C PHE A 801 15.65 4.43 11.02
N VAL A 802 15.77 5.27 10.01
CA VAL A 802 16.82 6.31 9.92
C VAL A 802 16.64 7.37 11.01
N VAL A 803 15.40 7.71 11.37
CA VAL A 803 15.11 8.62 12.50
C VAL A 803 15.61 8.03 13.82
N LEU A 804 15.29 6.75 14.08
CA LEU A 804 15.79 6.05 15.26
C LEU A 804 17.32 5.94 15.26
N LEU A 805 17.93 5.65 14.11
CA LEU A 805 19.37 5.58 13.94
C LEU A 805 20.03 6.92 14.25
N ALA A 806 19.47 8.03 13.76
CA ALA A 806 19.97 9.38 14.03
C ALA A 806 19.84 9.75 15.52
N ALA A 807 18.71 9.43 16.14
CA ALA A 807 18.48 9.68 17.56
C ALA A 807 19.43 8.83 18.45
N TYR A 808 19.59 7.55 18.10
CA TYR A 808 20.50 6.66 18.82
C TYR A 808 21.95 7.09 18.67
N ALA A 809 22.41 7.38 17.45
CA ALA A 809 23.75 7.89 17.19
C ALA A 809 24.02 9.22 17.90
N THR A 810 23.05 10.16 17.90
CA THR A 810 23.13 11.43 18.63
C THR A 810 23.31 11.19 20.13
N THR A 811 22.54 10.27 20.70
CA THR A 811 22.62 9.94 22.13
C THR A 811 23.96 9.34 22.48
N LEU A 812 24.44 8.33 21.72
CA LEU A 812 25.74 7.69 21.95
C LEU A 812 26.90 8.69 21.81
N ALA A 813 26.83 9.56 20.80
CA ALA A 813 27.83 10.59 20.57
C ALA A 813 27.87 11.62 21.73
N ARG A 814 26.75 12.09 22.22
CA ARG A 814 26.64 13.03 23.35
C ARG A 814 27.12 12.40 24.64
N THR A 815 26.77 11.13 24.91
CA THR A 815 27.20 10.42 26.13
C THR A 815 28.71 10.16 26.15
N GLY A 816 29.29 9.80 24.99
CA GLY A 816 30.72 9.47 24.88
C GLY A 816 31.63 10.61 24.40
N GLY A 817 31.08 11.77 24.00
CA GLY A 817 31.86 12.84 23.36
C GLY A 817 32.46 12.41 22.01
N LEU A 818 31.78 11.52 21.29
CA LEU A 818 32.32 10.88 20.10
C LEU A 818 31.94 11.63 18.82
N THR A 819 32.87 11.72 17.88
CA THR A 819 32.66 12.27 16.54
C THR A 819 32.47 11.18 15.48
N ASP A 820 33.04 10.00 15.76
CA ASP A 820 32.99 8.85 14.88
C ASP A 820 32.52 7.63 15.69
N LEU A 821 31.53 6.90 15.18
CA LEU A 821 31.01 5.68 15.79
C LEU A 821 30.44 4.75 14.73
N VAL A 822 30.28 3.49 15.08
CA VAL A 822 29.67 2.47 14.22
C VAL A 822 28.48 1.87 14.94
N VAL A 823 27.31 1.82 14.26
CA VAL A 823 26.11 1.18 14.75
C VAL A 823 25.78 -0.02 13.88
N GLY A 824 25.64 -1.19 14.47
CA GLY A 824 25.18 -2.38 13.77
C GLY A 824 23.69 -2.27 13.40
N ALA A 825 23.34 -2.67 12.20
CA ALA A 825 21.97 -2.68 11.71
C ALA A 825 21.62 -3.98 10.98
N PRO A 826 20.43 -4.59 11.21
CA PRO A 826 20.04 -5.79 10.49
C PRO A 826 19.56 -5.45 9.09
N MET A 827 19.98 -6.22 8.11
CA MET A 827 19.45 -6.21 6.75
C MET A 827 18.78 -7.56 6.48
N HIS A 828 17.63 -7.54 5.78
CA HIS A 828 16.84 -8.75 5.59
C HIS A 828 17.49 -9.81 4.68
N GLY A 829 18.49 -9.43 3.86
CA GLY A 829 19.28 -10.32 3.00
C GLY A 829 18.52 -10.97 1.84
N ARG A 830 17.21 -10.80 1.74
CA ARG A 830 16.36 -11.33 0.66
C ARG A 830 16.20 -10.30 -0.44
N SER A 831 17.27 -10.01 -1.14
CA SER A 831 17.30 -9.01 -2.22
C SER A 831 16.68 -9.50 -3.55
N HIS A 832 16.17 -10.74 -3.59
CA HIS A 832 15.48 -11.30 -4.74
C HIS A 832 14.08 -11.80 -4.35
N PRO A 833 13.03 -11.58 -5.18
CA PRO A 833 11.67 -12.03 -4.90
C PRO A 833 11.55 -13.55 -4.66
N ASP A 834 12.31 -14.35 -5.39
CA ASP A 834 12.30 -15.81 -5.27
C ASP A 834 12.74 -16.31 -3.88
N LEU A 835 13.41 -15.45 -3.08
CA LEU A 835 13.88 -15.79 -1.72
C LEU A 835 12.84 -15.49 -0.64
N ALA A 836 11.68 -14.92 -0.99
CA ALA A 836 10.70 -14.42 -0.03
C ALA A 836 10.19 -15.50 0.94
N ASP A 837 9.91 -16.70 0.44
CA ASP A 837 9.37 -17.83 1.21
C ASP A 837 10.42 -18.92 1.54
N THR A 838 11.70 -18.70 1.23
CA THR A 838 12.78 -19.62 1.59
C THR A 838 13.11 -19.47 3.07
N VAL A 839 13.03 -20.58 3.83
CA VAL A 839 13.47 -20.63 5.23
C VAL A 839 14.98 -20.75 5.29
N GLY A 840 15.62 -19.93 6.12
CA GLY A 840 17.07 -19.92 6.31
C GLY A 840 17.57 -18.65 7.01
N MET A 841 18.85 -18.57 7.29
CA MET A 841 19.48 -17.39 7.89
C MET A 841 19.91 -16.40 6.81
N PHE A 842 19.02 -15.52 6.39
CA PHE A 842 19.35 -14.46 5.43
C PHE A 842 19.78 -13.14 6.09
N VAL A 843 19.30 -12.89 7.32
CA VAL A 843 19.64 -11.66 8.03
C VAL A 843 21.14 -11.52 8.15
N THR A 844 21.66 -10.41 7.66
CA THR A 844 23.03 -9.94 7.87
C THR A 844 23.02 -8.72 8.77
N THR A 845 24.07 -8.57 9.58
CA THR A 845 24.24 -7.35 10.39
C THR A 845 25.34 -6.51 9.75
N VAL A 846 24.98 -5.34 9.23
CA VAL A 846 25.92 -4.44 8.59
C VAL A 846 26.36 -3.34 9.55
N PRO A 847 27.63 -2.91 9.52
CA PRO A 847 28.15 -1.81 10.33
C PRO A 847 27.88 -0.46 9.63
N ILE A 848 26.99 0.35 10.16
CA ILE A 848 26.68 1.69 9.64
C ILE A 848 27.65 2.71 10.26
N PRO A 849 28.57 3.29 9.49
CA PRO A 849 29.46 4.33 9.98
C PRO A 849 28.73 5.65 10.16
N VAL A 850 28.93 6.30 11.30
CA VAL A 850 28.39 7.61 11.64
C VAL A 850 29.56 8.56 11.86
N ARG A 851 29.61 9.66 11.11
CA ARG A 851 30.63 10.71 11.24
C ARG A 851 29.95 12.04 11.55
N ILE A 852 30.31 12.64 12.66
CA ILE A 852 29.76 13.90 13.15
C ILE A 852 30.83 14.96 13.09
N THR A 853 30.64 15.94 12.22
CA THR A 853 31.56 17.10 12.12
C THR A 853 31.19 18.19 13.13
N PRO A 854 32.16 18.99 13.58
CA PRO A 854 31.87 20.12 14.48
C PRO A 854 30.83 21.07 13.89
N GLY A 855 29.80 21.36 14.68
CA GLY A 855 28.67 22.20 14.25
C GLY A 855 27.62 21.53 13.37
N MET A 856 27.72 20.22 13.06
CA MET A 856 26.72 19.48 12.30
C MET A 856 25.36 19.59 12.97
N ARG A 857 24.31 19.87 12.17
CA ARG A 857 22.92 19.95 12.63
C ARG A 857 22.26 18.59 12.59
N LEU A 858 21.22 18.41 13.42
CA LEU A 858 20.45 17.16 13.47
C LEU A 858 19.85 16.79 12.12
N ALA A 859 19.31 17.75 11.38
CA ALA A 859 18.77 17.50 10.03
C ALA A 859 19.85 17.03 9.03
N GLU A 860 21.09 17.55 9.15
CA GLU A 860 22.22 17.13 8.31
C GLU A 860 22.66 15.70 8.63
N LEU A 861 22.64 15.33 9.91
CA LEU A 861 22.93 13.96 10.34
C LEU A 861 21.88 12.98 9.76
N VAL A 862 20.59 13.31 9.86
CA VAL A 862 19.51 12.47 9.28
C VAL A 862 19.71 12.29 7.79
N ALA A 863 19.97 13.35 7.03
CA ALA A 863 20.19 13.27 5.59
C ALA A 863 21.44 12.43 5.23
N GLY A 864 22.52 12.57 6.01
CA GLY A 864 23.75 11.78 5.85
C GLY A 864 23.50 10.29 6.11
N LEU A 865 22.79 9.96 7.18
CA LEU A 865 22.46 8.58 7.55
C LEU A 865 21.43 7.95 6.59
N ASP A 866 20.49 8.72 6.04
CA ASP A 866 19.57 8.23 4.99
C ASP A 866 20.35 7.80 3.74
N ALA A 867 21.29 8.63 3.29
CA ALA A 867 22.14 8.30 2.16
C ALA A 867 23.05 7.09 2.45
N GLU A 868 23.57 6.97 3.67
CA GLU A 868 24.40 5.84 4.08
C GLU A 868 23.59 4.53 4.16
N HIS A 869 22.40 4.58 4.77
CA HIS A 869 21.51 3.42 4.86
C HIS A 869 21.06 2.93 3.48
N ARG A 870 20.77 3.84 2.54
CA ARG A 870 20.43 3.45 1.15
C ARG A 870 21.58 2.73 0.47
N ARG A 871 22.82 3.22 0.62
CA ARG A 871 24.01 2.51 0.10
C ARG A 871 24.20 1.14 0.75
N ALA A 872 23.98 1.06 2.06
CA ALA A 872 24.07 -0.21 2.79
C ALA A 872 23.05 -1.25 2.30
N LEU A 873 21.83 -0.81 1.89
CA LEU A 873 20.82 -1.69 1.28
C LEU A 873 21.29 -2.28 -0.07
N ASP A 874 22.02 -1.52 -0.86
CA ASP A 874 22.58 -2.01 -2.13
C ASP A 874 23.71 -3.03 -1.92
N HIS A 875 24.39 -2.98 -0.75
CA HIS A 875 25.52 -3.85 -0.35
C HIS A 875 25.19 -4.71 0.88
N GLN A 876 23.95 -5.22 0.97
CA GLN A 876 23.49 -5.90 2.16
C GLN A 876 24.03 -7.34 2.37
N HIS A 877 24.70 -7.93 1.39
CA HIS A 877 25.29 -9.26 1.49
C HIS A 877 26.66 -9.21 2.16
N PHE A 878 26.67 -8.92 3.45
CA PHE A 878 27.87 -8.68 4.23
C PHE A 878 28.47 -9.97 4.78
N ALA A 879 29.76 -10.18 4.56
CA ALA A 879 30.54 -11.28 5.12
C ALA A 879 31.30 -10.81 6.36
N PHE A 880 30.71 -10.99 7.52
CA PHE A 880 31.24 -10.53 8.80
C PHE A 880 32.63 -11.11 9.14
N ASP A 881 32.84 -12.40 8.90
CA ASP A 881 34.07 -13.12 9.15
C ASP A 881 35.29 -12.59 8.35
N GLU A 882 35.04 -12.07 7.15
CA GLU A 882 36.08 -11.49 6.29
C GLU A 882 36.54 -10.09 6.77
N LEU A 883 35.69 -9.35 7.44
CA LEU A 883 35.97 -8.00 7.95
C LEU A 883 36.28 -7.95 9.46
N ALA A 884 35.98 -9.02 10.20
CA ALA A 884 36.35 -9.14 11.61
C ALA A 884 37.87 -9.15 11.83
N ALA A 885 38.67 -9.38 10.77
CA ALA A 885 40.14 -9.29 10.79
C ALA A 885 40.67 -7.85 10.72
N VAL A 886 39.79 -6.80 10.66
CA VAL A 886 40.22 -5.40 10.62
C VAL A 886 40.95 -5.03 11.92
N PRO A 887 42.13 -4.35 11.83
CA PRO A 887 42.86 -3.93 13.02
C PRO A 887 42.03 -2.98 13.90
N GLY A 888 41.81 -3.32 15.18
CA GLY A 888 41.14 -2.42 16.12
C GLY A 888 40.18 -3.08 17.11
N ALA A 889 39.84 -4.34 16.94
CA ALA A 889 39.01 -5.07 17.90
C ALA A 889 39.71 -5.18 19.26
N ARG A 890 39.05 -4.80 20.35
CA ARG A 890 39.57 -4.89 21.72
C ARG A 890 39.21 -6.22 22.36
N PRO A 891 40.08 -6.79 23.23
CA PRO A 891 39.70 -7.95 24.02
C PRO A 891 38.43 -7.69 24.85
N GLY A 892 37.59 -8.72 25.00
CA GLY A 892 36.35 -8.62 25.76
C GLY A 892 35.16 -7.95 25.02
N THR A 893 35.28 -7.62 23.73
CA THR A 893 34.16 -7.17 22.91
C THR A 893 33.32 -8.33 22.42
N ARG A 894 31.97 -8.20 22.43
CA ARG A 894 31.04 -9.19 21.89
C ARG A 894 31.03 -9.22 20.36
N ASN A 895 31.24 -8.06 19.78
CA ASN A 895 31.38 -7.90 18.34
C ASN A 895 32.66 -7.10 18.08
N PRO A 896 33.54 -7.46 17.12
CA PRO A 896 34.79 -6.73 16.87
C PRO A 896 34.59 -5.38 16.18
N LEU A 897 33.49 -5.15 15.48
CA LEU A 897 33.26 -3.97 14.65
C LEU A 897 32.45 -2.87 15.37
N PHE A 898 31.53 -3.23 16.27
CA PHE A 898 30.65 -2.29 16.96
C PHE A 898 30.10 -2.86 18.28
N ASP A 899 29.79 -1.97 19.21
CA ASP A 899 29.19 -2.32 20.51
C ASP A 899 27.67 -2.12 20.54
N ALA A 900 27.18 -1.18 19.70
CA ALA A 900 25.79 -0.77 19.65
C ALA A 900 25.08 -1.33 18.41
N PHE A 901 23.88 -1.84 18.60
CA PHE A 901 23.03 -2.40 17.55
C PHE A 901 21.64 -1.74 17.61
N LEU A 902 21.03 -1.51 16.45
CA LEU A 902 19.68 -0.98 16.32
C LEU A 902 18.86 -1.87 15.39
N ALA A 903 17.68 -2.30 15.83
CA ALA A 903 16.68 -2.96 15.00
C ALA A 903 15.31 -2.30 15.11
N LEU A 904 14.63 -2.12 13.97
CA LEU A 904 13.22 -1.79 13.92
C LEU A 904 12.44 -3.03 13.44
N GLN A 905 11.68 -3.62 14.33
CA GLN A 905 10.83 -4.79 14.06
C GLN A 905 9.48 -4.31 13.54
N ASN A 906 9.39 -4.10 12.23
CA ASN A 906 8.17 -3.69 11.52
C ASN A 906 7.53 -4.84 10.74
N MET A 907 7.88 -6.08 11.06
CA MET A 907 7.29 -7.29 10.48
C MET A 907 6.04 -7.68 11.27
N ASP A 908 4.97 -8.03 10.56
CA ASP A 908 3.75 -8.58 11.16
C ASP A 908 3.99 -10.05 11.55
N ILE A 909 4.65 -10.23 12.71
CA ILE A 909 4.99 -11.55 13.27
C ILE A 909 4.27 -11.86 14.58
N TYR A 910 3.41 -10.96 15.06
CA TYR A 910 2.81 -11.10 16.41
C TYR A 910 1.45 -11.78 16.41
N ALA A 911 0.75 -11.82 15.28
CA ALA A 911 -0.57 -12.44 15.18
C ALA A 911 -0.73 -13.19 13.85
N PHE A 912 -1.24 -14.41 13.92
CA PHE A 912 -1.45 -15.29 12.79
C PHE A 912 -2.87 -15.86 12.81
N ALA A 913 -3.41 -16.17 11.64
CA ALA A 913 -4.69 -16.84 11.49
C ALA A 913 -4.67 -17.74 10.25
N ALA A 914 -5.25 -18.94 10.37
CA ALA A 914 -5.55 -19.83 9.27
C ALA A 914 -6.85 -20.58 9.58
N GLY A 915 -7.83 -20.54 8.68
CA GLY A 915 -9.14 -21.11 8.95
C GLY A 915 -9.77 -20.55 10.23
N ASN A 916 -10.08 -21.42 11.17
CA ASN A 916 -10.62 -21.05 12.48
C ASN A 916 -9.54 -20.90 13.56
N LEU A 917 -8.31 -21.25 13.27
CA LEU A 917 -7.21 -21.20 14.22
C LEU A 917 -6.55 -19.82 14.19
N ARG A 918 -6.39 -19.21 15.36
CA ARG A 918 -5.64 -17.98 15.57
C ARG A 918 -4.53 -18.24 16.57
N ALA A 919 -3.39 -17.58 16.36
CA ALA A 919 -2.25 -17.68 17.27
C ALA A 919 -1.62 -16.30 17.45
N ARG A 920 -1.16 -16.03 18.68
CA ARG A 920 -0.32 -14.88 19.00
C ARG A 920 1.09 -15.37 19.27
N LEU A 921 2.06 -14.68 18.67
CA LEU A 921 3.46 -14.99 18.88
C LEU A 921 4.07 -14.02 19.88
N GLU A 922 4.82 -14.57 20.82
CA GLU A 922 5.67 -13.84 21.73
C GLU A 922 7.12 -14.31 21.58
N LEU A 923 8.06 -13.36 21.45
CA LEU A 923 9.49 -13.64 21.50
C LEU A 923 9.93 -13.71 22.96
N LEU A 924 10.58 -14.80 23.34
CA LEU A 924 11.04 -15.01 24.70
C LEU A 924 12.49 -14.57 24.86
N PRO A 925 12.89 -14.00 26.02
CA PRO A 925 14.27 -13.62 26.26
C PRO A 925 15.15 -14.86 26.48
N THR A 926 16.38 -14.82 25.99
CA THR A 926 17.41 -15.83 26.23
C THR A 926 18.22 -15.56 27.50
N GLY A 927 18.22 -14.31 27.97
CA GLY A 927 19.03 -13.85 29.11
C GLY A 927 20.50 -13.59 28.76
N SER A 928 20.94 -13.93 27.53
CA SER A 928 22.31 -13.72 27.06
C SER A 928 22.34 -12.57 26.03
N PRO A 929 23.09 -11.48 26.28
CA PRO A 929 23.12 -10.32 25.39
C PRO A 929 23.97 -10.61 24.14
N ARG A 930 23.45 -10.23 22.97
CA ARG A 930 24.17 -10.35 21.68
C ARG A 930 25.18 -9.24 21.45
N PHE A 931 24.89 -8.05 21.95
CA PHE A 931 25.68 -6.83 21.84
C PHE A 931 25.77 -6.15 23.20
N ASP A 932 26.68 -5.21 23.34
CA ASP A 932 26.78 -4.47 24.60
C ASP A 932 25.54 -3.61 24.85
N LEU A 933 25.03 -2.98 23.75
CA LEU A 933 23.80 -2.20 23.72
C LEU A 933 22.97 -2.60 22.49
N ASN A 934 21.78 -3.12 22.69
CA ASN A 934 20.88 -3.59 21.63
C ASN A 934 19.54 -2.85 21.74
N LEU A 935 19.38 -1.77 20.98
CA LEU A 935 18.13 -1.01 20.89
C LEU A 935 17.20 -1.66 19.91
N GLN A 936 16.04 -2.10 20.36
CA GLN A 936 15.00 -2.68 19.53
C GLN A 936 13.73 -1.84 19.61
N ALA A 937 13.15 -1.51 18.48
CA ALA A 937 11.85 -0.87 18.39
C ALA A 937 10.87 -1.83 17.72
N HIS A 938 9.74 -2.09 18.37
CA HIS A 938 8.69 -3.00 17.93
C HIS A 938 7.48 -2.17 17.51
N ASP A 939 7.23 -2.15 16.20
CA ASP A 939 6.13 -1.39 15.61
C ASP A 939 4.85 -2.25 15.64
N HIS A 940 4.06 -2.09 16.70
CA HIS A 940 2.75 -2.71 16.82
C HIS A 940 1.69 -1.83 16.12
N PRO A 941 0.56 -2.40 15.70
CA PRO A 941 -0.50 -1.65 15.00
C PRO A 941 -1.06 -0.43 15.75
N ASP A 942 -0.96 -0.43 17.08
CA ASP A 942 -1.54 0.59 17.98
C ASP A 942 -0.48 1.38 18.77
N ARG A 943 0.77 0.91 18.81
CA ARG A 943 1.82 1.52 19.61
C ARG A 943 3.22 1.13 19.14
N LEU A 944 4.19 1.96 19.46
CA LEU A 944 5.61 1.64 19.37
C LEU A 944 6.13 1.26 20.76
N VAL A 945 6.76 0.09 20.87
CA VAL A 945 7.46 -0.33 22.07
C VAL A 945 8.96 -0.26 21.80
N VAL A 946 9.72 0.40 22.66
CA VAL A 946 11.16 0.49 22.54
C VAL A 946 11.83 -0.22 23.70
N ASP A 947 12.71 -1.16 23.37
CA ASP A 947 13.45 -1.96 24.32
C ASP A 947 14.96 -1.69 24.17
N LEU A 948 15.67 -1.58 25.26
CA LEU A 948 17.12 -1.62 25.32
C LEU A 948 17.56 -2.88 26.07
N GLU A 949 18.08 -3.88 25.35
CA GLU A 949 18.81 -5.00 25.95
C GLU A 949 20.27 -4.59 26.09
N TYR A 950 20.86 -4.83 27.24
CA TYR A 950 22.23 -4.41 27.53
C TYR A 950 23.03 -5.44 28.33
N ALA A 951 24.32 -5.35 28.22
CA ALA A 951 25.24 -6.21 28.94
C ALA A 951 25.34 -5.78 30.42
N GLY A 952 24.80 -6.59 31.33
CA GLY A 952 24.78 -6.30 32.77
C GLY A 952 26.15 -6.33 33.47
N ASP A 953 27.16 -6.88 32.80
CA ASP A 953 28.55 -6.80 33.22
C ASP A 953 29.22 -5.46 32.90
N LEU A 954 28.63 -4.64 32.00
CA LEU A 954 29.15 -3.36 31.56
C LEU A 954 28.31 -2.15 32.03
N TYR A 955 27.00 -2.31 32.08
CA TYR A 955 26.08 -1.19 32.35
C TYR A 955 25.21 -1.47 33.58
N ALA A 956 24.90 -0.40 34.31
CA ALA A 956 23.93 -0.42 35.40
C ALA A 956 22.50 -0.16 34.86
N PRO A 957 21.44 -0.62 35.53
CA PRO A 957 20.07 -0.37 35.10
C PRO A 957 19.73 1.12 34.95
N GLU A 958 20.26 1.95 35.84
CA GLU A 958 20.04 3.41 35.82
C GLU A 958 20.63 4.06 34.57
N SER A 959 21.82 3.64 34.15
CA SER A 959 22.48 4.14 32.92
C SER A 959 21.75 3.68 31.68
N ALA A 960 21.26 2.42 31.64
CA ALA A 960 20.45 1.90 30.54
C ALA A 960 19.11 2.65 30.42
N THR A 961 18.45 2.90 31.56
CA THR A 961 17.22 3.72 31.63
C THR A 961 17.46 5.12 31.08
N HIS A 962 18.52 5.79 31.54
CA HIS A 962 18.86 7.14 31.07
C HIS A 962 19.19 7.18 29.57
N LEU A 963 19.90 6.18 29.07
CA LEU A 963 20.23 6.08 27.63
C LEU A 963 18.94 5.96 26.79
N LEU A 964 18.02 5.07 27.21
CA LEU A 964 16.76 4.88 26.51
C LEU A 964 15.89 6.14 26.50
N ASP A 965 15.77 6.83 27.64
CA ASP A 965 15.05 8.10 27.74
C ASP A 965 15.70 9.20 26.89
N SER A 966 17.03 9.23 26.82
CA SER A 966 17.79 10.17 25.96
C SER A 966 17.57 9.92 24.47
N VAL A 967 17.44 8.66 24.05
CA VAL A 967 17.10 8.31 22.66
C VAL A 967 15.71 8.87 22.31
N LEU A 968 14.73 8.67 23.17
CA LEU A 968 13.36 9.16 22.95
C LEU A 968 13.31 10.71 22.96
N ALA A 969 14.08 11.36 23.82
CA ALA A 969 14.24 12.81 23.82
C ALA A 969 14.89 13.31 22.51
N ALA A 970 15.89 12.60 21.98
CA ALA A 970 16.51 12.93 20.70
C ALA A 970 15.53 12.80 19.53
N VAL A 971 14.62 11.80 19.53
CA VAL A 971 13.54 11.71 18.53
C VAL A 971 12.63 12.95 18.60
N ALA A 972 12.27 13.41 19.80
CA ALA A 972 11.47 14.62 19.98
C ALA A 972 12.23 15.90 19.57
N GLU A 973 13.55 15.94 19.80
CA GLU A 973 14.41 17.06 19.37
C GLU A 973 14.51 17.15 17.84
N LEU A 974 14.55 16.01 17.13
CA LEU A 974 14.49 15.96 15.65
C LEU A 974 13.17 16.55 15.09
N ASP A 975 12.08 16.46 15.84
CA ASP A 975 10.78 17.06 15.47
C ASP A 975 10.76 18.58 15.74
N THR A 976 11.24 19.00 16.91
CA THR A 976 11.04 20.37 17.42
C THR A 976 12.19 21.33 17.12
N ALA A 977 13.40 20.80 16.96
CA ALA A 977 14.63 21.58 16.76
C ALA A 977 15.61 20.92 15.76
N PRO A 978 15.17 20.62 14.52
CA PRO A 978 16.01 19.91 13.53
C PRO A 978 17.30 20.63 13.17
N ASP A 979 17.36 21.96 13.33
CA ASP A 979 18.53 22.78 13.09
C ASP A 979 19.47 22.87 14.32
N GLY A 980 19.11 22.20 15.42
CA GLY A 980 19.96 22.12 16.61
C GLY A 980 21.25 21.33 16.34
N PRO A 981 22.35 21.60 17.09
CA PRO A 981 23.62 20.90 16.90
C PRO A 981 23.54 19.46 17.41
N VAL A 982 24.18 18.52 16.68
CA VAL A 982 24.31 17.12 17.12
C VAL A 982 25.07 17.05 18.44
N LEU A 983 26.23 17.64 18.51
CA LEU A 983 27.02 17.77 19.76
C LEU A 983 26.74 19.13 20.38
N ARG A 984 26.30 19.14 21.64
CA ARG A 984 26.13 20.37 22.41
C ARG A 984 27.49 20.77 22.93
N SER A 985 27.85 22.05 22.80
CA SER A 985 29.00 22.60 23.54
C SER A 985 28.77 22.34 25.04
N PRO A 986 29.79 21.89 25.79
CA PRO A 986 29.65 21.81 27.23
C PRO A 986 29.18 23.18 27.74
N ALA A 987 28.08 23.19 28.50
CA ALA A 987 27.61 24.40 29.13
C ALA A 987 28.80 24.96 29.97
N VAL A 988 29.28 26.12 29.60
CA VAL A 988 30.18 26.87 30.50
C VAL A 988 29.32 27.18 31.73
N PRO A 989 29.67 26.71 32.92
CA PRO A 989 28.95 27.12 34.11
C PRO A 989 28.98 28.64 34.15
N ASP A 990 27.83 29.28 34.25
CA ASP A 990 27.72 30.69 34.57
C ASP A 990 28.25 30.87 36.00
N HIS A 991 29.55 31.06 36.12
CA HIS A 991 30.17 31.58 37.35
C HIS A 991 29.92 33.10 37.42
N ALA A 992 28.69 33.44 37.73
CA ALA A 992 28.36 34.73 38.33
C ALA A 992 28.25 34.55 39.83
N ASP A 993 29.39 34.46 40.48
CA ASP A 993 29.62 34.90 41.86
C ASP A 993 31.12 35.11 41.98
N GLU A 994 31.53 36.33 41.71
CA GLU A 994 32.81 36.90 42.13
C GLU A 994 32.81 36.93 43.67
N ALA A 995 33.31 35.86 44.30
CA ALA A 995 33.77 35.94 45.68
C ALA A 995 35.22 36.33 45.65
N ASP A 996 35.51 37.61 46.08
CA ASP A 996 36.80 38.13 46.42
C ASP A 996 37.66 37.12 47.17
N PHE A 997 38.66 36.58 46.53
CA PHE A 997 39.79 35.97 47.25
C PHE A 997 40.95 36.90 47.35
N ASP A 998 41.03 37.49 48.54
CA ASP A 998 42.17 38.31 49.03
C ASP A 998 43.44 37.44 49.06
N TYR A 999 44.40 37.74 48.24
CA TYR A 999 45.78 37.22 48.29
C TYR A 999 46.56 37.90 49.39
N GLY A 1000 46.38 37.43 50.64
CA GLY A 1000 47.29 37.75 51.73
C GLY A 1000 48.67 37.11 51.53
N ALA A 1001 49.66 37.89 51.36
CA ALA A 1001 51.09 37.57 51.32
C ALA A 1001 51.50 36.80 52.57
N VAL A 1002 52.19 35.65 52.40
CA VAL A 1002 53.17 35.16 53.41
C VAL A 1002 54.43 34.72 52.69
N GLN A 1003 55.54 35.19 53.23
CA GLN A 1003 56.94 35.07 52.87
C GLN A 1003 57.49 33.67 52.68
#